data_f776c06f3aac3763f581272c7675b3d6
#
_entry.id   f776c06f3aac3763f581272c7675b3d6
#
_cell.length_a   1.000
_cell.length_b   1.000
_cell.length_c   1.000
_cell.angle_alpha   90.00
_cell.angle_beta   90.00
_cell.angle_gamma   90.00
#
_symmetry.space_group_name_H-M   'P 1'
#
loop_
_entity.id
_entity.type
_entity.pdbx_description
1 polymer ?
#
loop_
_entity_poly.entity_id
_entity_poly.type
_entity_poly.pdbx_seq_one_letter_code
_entity_poly.pdbx_strand_id
1 'polypeptide(L)'
;MARIISLLATVFLCSMASGEQLDFARDIRPVLSDACYHCHGPDAKVRKAKLRLHDRAAALETGVLTNGEMLRRLTSDDPDERMPPVDSNRPLRDADRAKLVEWLRAGAAWPSDDRHWAFVPPKRPRLAKVRDADWSRNGIDHFVLARLEREGLAPSPEAGKATLLRRVTLDLTGLPPTLAELDAFLEDHSPGAYAKAVDRLLDSPRYGEHMALGWMEASRYADTDGYQNDRLRYMWVWRDWLIRALNDNMPFDRFITEQMAGDLIPDRNFFTQVATGFNRNHRINSEAGSIPDEWIVEYVADRVETMGTMFLGLTLTCSRCHDHKFDPLTQKDFYRLFAFFNNIDEAGLGPNNGNSPPFIEVPKRWPILSAEEARFVVPAPMKIKVVQTSVPRPQPGAANTVMVLHELSKPRITYRLERGMYDQPDKSEQLHPATPPVLGSWNEKWSHNRLGLARWLVDPTHPLTARVTMNRMWQHHFGLGLVKTSENFGVQGEQPSHPALLDWLATELIRRKWDVKAMHKLIVTSATYRQNSVVTSELLKRDPENRLLARGSRKRLNPYAIRDAALFTSGLLNGQIGGPSVKPYMPPGIWKSISNAAYKQDKGARLYRRSMYTYWRRTIPPPTMMTFNAAEREVCIVRKGLTTTPLQALVLMNNKTFVEAARFLAERTLRQRITEPHKRLEWAFRTVLSRNPTQDELEVLVADLNLYLKDFKKHPDAAKKLLTVGEKKADAKLPAIELAAYALVANTIFNLDEAITQN
;
A
#
# COMPACT_ATOMS: atom_id res chain seq x y z
N MET A 1 12.45 -4.41 86.17
CA MET A 1 13.37 -5.50 85.73
C MET A 1 12.64 -6.35 84.72
N ALA A 2 13.02 -6.34 83.54
CA ALA A 2 12.96 -7.39 82.55
C ALA A 2 13.18 -6.76 81.16
N ARG A 3 14.28 -7.03 80.56
CA ARG A 3 14.67 -6.62 79.19
C ARG A 3 13.85 -7.41 78.17
N ILE A 4 13.19 -6.73 77.27
CA ILE A 4 12.63 -7.30 76.06
C ILE A 4 13.53 -6.88 74.89
N ILE A 5 14.24 -7.87 74.33
CA ILE A 5 15.05 -7.76 73.13
C ILE A 5 14.09 -7.88 71.95
N SER A 6 13.96 -6.84 71.15
CA SER A 6 13.16 -6.83 69.93
C SER A 6 14.08 -7.18 68.77
N LEU A 7 13.87 -8.37 68.14
CA LEU A 7 14.53 -8.82 66.94
C LEU A 7 13.86 -8.16 65.75
N LEU A 8 14.53 -7.21 65.10
CA LEU A 8 14.17 -6.67 63.78
C LEU A 8 14.62 -7.68 62.70
N ALA A 9 13.70 -8.49 62.23
CA ALA A 9 13.90 -9.26 61.00
C ALA A 9 13.71 -8.36 59.79
N THR A 10 14.83 -7.96 59.22
CA THR A 10 14.83 -7.25 57.92
C THR A 10 14.53 -8.23 56.81
N VAL A 11 13.29 -8.25 56.34
CA VAL A 11 12.90 -9.00 55.15
C VAL A 11 13.43 -8.24 53.95
N PHE A 12 14.53 -8.71 53.37
CA PHE A 12 14.99 -8.31 52.05
C PHE A 12 13.99 -8.88 51.04
N LEU A 13 13.00 -8.09 50.65
CA LEU A 13 12.21 -8.33 49.42
C LEU A 13 13.14 -8.14 48.23
N CYS A 14 13.73 -9.26 47.79
CA CYS A 14 14.36 -9.34 46.49
C CYS A 14 13.24 -9.12 45.46
N SER A 15 13.14 -7.91 44.92
CA SER A 15 12.32 -7.58 43.75
C SER A 15 12.89 -8.36 42.58
N MET A 16 12.42 -9.59 42.39
CA MET A 16 12.64 -10.31 41.14
C MET A 16 11.91 -9.47 40.08
N ALA A 17 12.66 -8.70 39.29
CA ALA A 17 12.19 -8.27 38.01
C ALA A 17 11.74 -9.53 37.28
N SER A 18 10.45 -9.70 37.08
CA SER A 18 9.90 -10.77 36.26
C SER A 18 10.41 -10.50 34.82
N GLY A 19 11.57 -11.10 34.51
CA GLY A 19 12.03 -11.18 33.13
C GLY A 19 10.90 -11.81 32.32
N GLU A 20 10.46 -11.14 31.28
CA GLU A 20 9.44 -11.67 30.38
C GLU A 20 9.91 -13.02 29.86
N GLN A 21 9.18 -14.10 30.17
CA GLN A 21 9.56 -15.45 29.76
C GLN A 21 9.75 -15.51 28.24
N LEU A 22 10.86 -16.05 27.77
CA LEU A 22 11.16 -16.19 26.34
C LEU A 22 10.05 -16.98 25.65
N ASP A 23 9.47 -16.36 24.62
CA ASP A 23 8.50 -16.99 23.73
C ASP A 23 9.20 -17.52 22.48
N PHE A 24 8.99 -18.81 22.17
CA PHE A 24 9.66 -19.43 21.02
C PHE A 24 9.36 -18.70 19.69
N ALA A 25 8.11 -18.35 19.44
CA ALA A 25 7.70 -17.75 18.18
C ALA A 25 8.17 -16.29 18.06
N ARG A 26 8.20 -15.56 19.19
CA ARG A 26 8.59 -14.15 19.25
C ARG A 26 10.12 -13.95 19.32
N ASP A 27 10.80 -14.74 20.16
CA ASP A 27 12.18 -14.46 20.55
C ASP A 27 13.21 -15.41 19.93
N ILE A 28 12.83 -16.67 19.68
CA ILE A 28 13.76 -17.74 19.28
C ILE A 28 13.67 -18.03 17.77
N ARG A 29 12.45 -18.27 17.26
CA ARG A 29 12.27 -18.60 15.84
C ARG A 29 12.83 -17.54 14.88
N PRO A 30 12.65 -16.23 15.09
CA PRO A 30 13.25 -15.22 14.19
C PRO A 30 14.78 -15.32 14.16
N VAL A 31 15.41 -15.57 15.29
CA VAL A 31 16.88 -15.72 15.37
C VAL A 31 17.34 -17.00 14.66
N LEU A 32 16.66 -18.13 14.87
CA LEU A 32 16.97 -19.37 14.16
C LEU A 32 16.77 -19.20 12.66
N SER A 33 15.72 -18.51 12.25
CA SER A 33 15.43 -18.24 10.84
C SER A 33 16.50 -17.40 10.18
N ASP A 34 16.93 -16.32 10.81
CA ASP A 34 17.92 -15.40 10.23
C ASP A 34 19.34 -16.02 10.20
N ALA A 35 19.77 -16.62 11.28
CA ALA A 35 21.14 -17.07 11.45
C ALA A 35 21.38 -18.55 11.07
N CYS A 36 20.38 -19.43 11.25
CA CYS A 36 20.57 -20.89 11.17
C CYS A 36 19.90 -21.55 9.97
N TYR A 37 18.70 -21.10 9.54
CA TYR A 37 17.95 -21.77 8.47
C TYR A 37 18.63 -21.68 7.10
N HIS A 38 19.59 -20.81 6.93
CA HIS A 38 20.40 -20.78 5.70
C HIS A 38 21.08 -22.13 5.42
N CYS A 39 21.59 -22.77 6.47
CA CYS A 39 22.29 -24.05 6.39
C CYS A 39 21.51 -25.21 7.05
N HIS A 40 20.53 -24.94 7.90
CA HIS A 40 19.78 -25.93 8.65
C HIS A 40 18.24 -25.73 8.52
N GLY A 41 17.83 -25.13 7.39
CA GLY A 41 16.43 -24.82 7.09
C GLY A 41 15.72 -25.84 6.18
N PRO A 42 14.58 -25.45 5.60
CA PRO A 42 13.74 -26.36 4.80
C PRO A 42 14.39 -26.80 3.49
N ASP A 43 15.22 -25.96 2.86
CA ASP A 43 15.85 -26.28 1.58
C ASP A 43 16.87 -27.44 1.70
N ALA A 44 16.48 -28.60 1.18
CA ALA A 44 17.30 -29.81 1.25
C ALA A 44 18.61 -29.73 0.42
N LYS A 45 18.66 -28.88 -0.62
CA LYS A 45 19.81 -28.77 -1.52
C LYS A 45 21.02 -28.07 -0.86
N VAL A 46 20.75 -27.13 0.04
CA VAL A 46 21.82 -26.37 0.74
C VAL A 46 22.03 -26.81 2.17
N ARG A 47 21.24 -27.75 2.66
CA ARG A 47 21.25 -28.21 4.06
C ARG A 47 22.57 -28.86 4.44
N LYS A 48 23.15 -28.42 5.56
CA LYS A 48 24.38 -28.97 6.13
C LYS A 48 24.05 -29.93 7.28
N ALA A 49 24.91 -30.93 7.46
CA ALA A 49 24.87 -31.93 8.54
C ALA A 49 23.50 -32.66 8.70
N LYS A 50 22.66 -32.65 7.68
CA LYS A 50 21.27 -33.19 7.72
C LYS A 50 20.38 -32.60 8.84
N LEU A 51 20.86 -31.55 9.52
CA LEU A 51 20.16 -30.91 10.63
C LEU A 51 19.01 -30.02 10.11
N ARG A 52 17.82 -30.15 10.74
CA ARG A 52 16.61 -29.41 10.38
C ARG A 52 16.10 -28.60 11.58
N LEU A 53 16.63 -27.39 11.77
CA LEU A 53 16.22 -26.50 12.86
C LEU A 53 14.87 -25.77 12.59
N HIS A 54 14.25 -25.97 11.44
CA HIS A 54 12.93 -25.44 11.10
C HIS A 54 11.80 -26.42 11.46
N ASP A 55 12.14 -27.66 11.80
CA ASP A 55 11.22 -28.76 12.07
C ASP A 55 11.50 -29.30 13.48
N ARG A 56 10.53 -29.09 14.38
CA ARG A 56 10.67 -29.48 15.79
C ARG A 56 10.99 -30.97 15.97
N ALA A 57 10.25 -31.84 15.28
CA ALA A 57 10.42 -33.29 15.44
C ALA A 57 11.84 -33.71 15.01
N ALA A 58 12.29 -33.22 13.85
CA ALA A 58 13.62 -33.50 13.33
C ALA A 58 14.76 -32.91 14.19
N ALA A 59 14.57 -31.69 14.71
CA ALA A 59 15.57 -31.08 15.61
C ALA A 59 15.69 -31.85 16.93
N LEU A 60 14.59 -32.31 17.48
CA LEU A 60 14.59 -33.17 18.71
C LEU A 60 15.16 -34.56 18.45
N GLU A 61 14.86 -35.18 17.29
CA GLU A 61 15.41 -36.48 16.89
C GLU A 61 16.94 -36.47 16.85
N THR A 62 17.56 -35.37 16.42
CA THR A 62 19.02 -35.26 16.40
C THR A 62 19.64 -35.09 17.78
N GLY A 63 18.87 -34.77 18.81
CA GLY A 63 19.32 -34.48 20.15
C GLY A 63 20.14 -33.20 20.32
N VAL A 64 20.38 -32.44 19.24
CA VAL A 64 21.26 -31.28 19.25
C VAL A 64 20.84 -30.16 20.21
N LEU A 65 19.53 -30.08 20.49
CA LEU A 65 18.96 -29.09 21.42
C LEU A 65 19.15 -29.48 22.89
N THR A 66 19.29 -30.79 23.20
CA THR A 66 19.26 -31.32 24.54
C THR A 66 20.60 -31.90 25.00
N ASN A 67 21.47 -32.30 24.06
CA ASN A 67 22.80 -32.86 24.36
C ASN A 67 23.90 -31.82 24.62
N GLY A 68 23.56 -30.52 24.60
CA GLY A 68 24.51 -29.42 24.80
C GLY A 68 25.35 -29.01 23.58
N GLU A 69 25.26 -29.72 22.44
CA GLU A 69 26.08 -29.47 21.28
C GLU A 69 25.79 -28.11 20.65
N MET A 70 24.52 -27.74 20.51
CA MET A 70 24.15 -26.41 19.98
C MET A 70 24.63 -25.31 20.93
N LEU A 71 24.48 -25.48 22.21
CA LEU A 71 24.95 -24.51 23.21
C LEU A 71 26.48 -24.35 23.12
N ARG A 72 27.23 -25.46 23.04
CA ARG A 72 28.69 -25.46 22.91
C ARG A 72 29.12 -24.67 21.66
N ARG A 73 28.53 -24.95 20.53
CA ARG A 73 28.86 -24.27 19.27
C ARG A 73 28.49 -22.78 19.24
N LEU A 74 27.40 -22.39 19.91
CA LEU A 74 27.00 -20.99 20.02
C LEU A 74 27.96 -20.16 20.91
N THR A 75 28.63 -20.82 21.86
CA THR A 75 29.51 -20.17 22.85
C THR A 75 31.00 -20.46 22.62
N SER A 76 31.36 -21.22 21.58
CA SER A 76 32.77 -21.52 21.25
C SER A 76 33.49 -20.26 20.74
N ASP A 77 34.71 -20.06 21.20
CA ASP A 77 35.63 -19.05 20.70
C ASP A 77 36.46 -19.57 19.51
N ASP A 78 36.44 -20.90 19.27
CA ASP A 78 37.11 -21.53 18.16
C ASP A 78 36.36 -21.25 16.84
N PRO A 79 36.97 -20.58 15.85
CA PRO A 79 36.34 -20.27 14.57
C PRO A 79 35.84 -21.48 13.81
N ASP A 80 36.47 -22.65 13.95
CA ASP A 80 36.12 -23.88 13.23
C ASP A 80 34.93 -24.61 13.88
N GLU A 81 34.68 -24.37 15.16
CA GLU A 81 33.58 -24.95 15.89
C GLU A 81 32.38 -24.02 16.01
N ARG A 82 32.61 -22.72 15.97
CA ARG A 82 31.58 -21.70 16.22
C ARG A 82 30.47 -21.73 15.17
N MET A 83 29.22 -21.57 15.68
CA MET A 83 28.04 -21.41 14.82
C MET A 83 27.32 -20.08 15.15
N PRO A 84 26.90 -19.33 14.10
CA PRO A 84 27.21 -19.52 12.68
C PRO A 84 28.72 -19.39 12.41
N PRO A 85 29.25 -20.05 11.33
CA PRO A 85 30.64 -19.90 10.93
C PRO A 85 31.01 -18.45 10.63
N VAL A 86 32.24 -18.06 10.92
CA VAL A 86 32.72 -16.66 10.77
C VAL A 86 32.61 -16.17 9.32
N ASP A 87 32.82 -17.05 8.36
CA ASP A 87 32.77 -16.80 6.91
C ASP A 87 31.33 -16.85 6.33
N SER A 88 30.35 -17.18 7.15
CA SER A 88 28.94 -17.33 6.68
C SER A 88 28.27 -16.02 6.25
N ASN A 89 28.89 -14.86 6.46
CA ASN A 89 28.30 -13.52 6.28
C ASN A 89 26.96 -13.32 7.05
N ARG A 90 26.75 -14.09 8.13
CA ARG A 90 25.57 -14.05 8.99
C ARG A 90 25.95 -13.99 10.46
N PRO A 91 26.54 -12.88 10.91
CA PRO A 91 26.95 -12.73 12.28
C PRO A 91 25.71 -12.75 13.20
N LEU A 92 25.77 -13.59 14.22
CA LEU A 92 24.76 -13.59 15.27
C LEU A 92 25.05 -12.43 16.24
N ARG A 93 24.10 -11.51 16.38
CA ARG A 93 24.22 -10.39 17.32
C ARG A 93 24.29 -10.90 18.76
N ASP A 94 25.05 -10.25 19.62
CA ASP A 94 25.22 -10.70 21.01
C ASP A 94 23.90 -10.84 21.78
N ALA A 95 22.97 -9.91 21.57
CA ALA A 95 21.63 -9.98 22.17
C ALA A 95 20.84 -11.22 21.70
N ASP A 96 20.95 -11.58 20.41
CA ASP A 96 20.25 -12.75 19.85
C ASP A 96 20.94 -14.06 20.29
N ARG A 97 22.26 -14.04 20.40
CA ARG A 97 23.03 -15.14 20.97
C ARG A 97 22.62 -15.39 22.42
N ALA A 98 22.51 -14.33 23.23
CA ALA A 98 22.08 -14.42 24.62
C ALA A 98 20.70 -15.08 24.74
N LYS A 99 19.75 -14.71 23.90
CA LYS A 99 18.40 -15.34 23.86
C LYS A 99 18.46 -16.82 23.54
N LEU A 100 19.23 -17.23 22.53
CA LEU A 100 19.40 -18.64 22.18
C LEU A 100 20.05 -19.43 23.32
N VAL A 101 21.09 -18.88 23.95
CA VAL A 101 21.77 -19.48 25.07
C VAL A 101 20.84 -19.66 26.28
N GLU A 102 20.05 -18.63 26.60
CA GLU A 102 19.06 -18.68 27.67
C GLU A 102 17.98 -19.74 27.40
N TRP A 103 17.43 -19.75 26.16
CA TRP A 103 16.44 -20.73 25.73
C TRP A 103 16.95 -22.16 25.83
N LEU A 104 18.18 -22.46 25.37
CA LEU A 104 18.81 -23.77 25.45
C LEU A 104 19.02 -24.18 26.89
N ARG A 105 19.51 -23.29 27.78
CA ARG A 105 19.69 -23.51 29.20
C ARG A 105 18.39 -23.76 29.94
N ALA A 106 17.29 -23.15 29.50
CA ALA A 106 15.96 -23.38 30.01
C ALA A 106 15.30 -24.68 29.49
N GLY A 107 16.07 -25.53 28.78
CA GLY A 107 15.59 -26.81 28.26
C GLY A 107 15.00 -26.77 26.87
N ALA A 108 15.30 -25.71 26.08
CA ALA A 108 14.89 -25.53 24.68
C ALA A 108 13.38 -25.77 24.48
N ALA A 109 12.57 -25.15 25.32
CA ALA A 109 11.11 -25.26 25.24
C ALA A 109 10.61 -24.86 23.85
N TRP A 110 10.15 -25.84 23.10
CA TRP A 110 9.61 -25.68 21.74
C TRP A 110 8.16 -26.16 21.73
N PRO A 111 7.17 -25.32 21.47
CA PRO A 111 5.75 -25.68 21.48
C PRO A 111 5.45 -26.85 20.53
N SER A 112 4.49 -27.69 20.87
CA SER A 112 4.06 -28.81 20.02
C SER A 112 3.35 -28.33 18.73
N ASP A 113 2.59 -27.24 18.80
CA ASP A 113 2.11 -26.48 17.64
C ASP A 113 3.03 -25.28 17.44
N ASP A 114 4.03 -25.47 16.63
CA ASP A 114 5.07 -24.49 16.35
C ASP A 114 4.88 -23.82 14.97
N ARG A 115 3.71 -24.00 14.34
CA ARG A 115 3.41 -23.35 13.09
C ARG A 115 3.54 -21.83 13.24
N HIS A 116 4.18 -21.21 12.26
CA HIS A 116 4.27 -19.76 12.24
C HIS A 116 2.87 -19.14 12.23
N TRP A 117 2.67 -18.07 13.00
CA TRP A 117 1.36 -17.43 13.19
C TRP A 117 0.64 -17.10 11.88
N ALA A 118 1.40 -16.75 10.82
CA ALA A 118 0.86 -16.41 9.51
C ALA A 118 0.18 -17.59 8.80
N PHE A 119 0.56 -18.83 9.15
CA PHE A 119 0.01 -20.06 8.56
C PHE A 119 -1.09 -20.70 9.40
N VAL A 120 -1.49 -20.05 10.49
CA VAL A 120 -2.60 -20.49 11.34
C VAL A 120 -3.82 -19.62 11.07
N PRO A 121 -5.01 -20.19 10.81
CA PRO A 121 -6.24 -19.44 10.61
C PRO A 121 -6.50 -18.44 11.76
N PRO A 122 -6.93 -17.18 11.45
CA PRO A 122 -7.22 -16.21 12.48
C PRO A 122 -8.39 -16.66 13.35
N LYS A 123 -8.22 -16.55 14.65
CA LYS A 123 -9.29 -16.80 15.63
C LYS A 123 -9.71 -15.47 16.24
N ARG A 124 -11.04 -15.24 16.36
CA ARG A 124 -11.54 -14.00 16.96
C ARG A 124 -11.18 -13.94 18.44
N PRO A 125 -10.30 -13.02 18.87
CA PRO A 125 -9.99 -12.86 20.27
C PRO A 125 -11.13 -12.12 20.99
N ARG A 126 -11.24 -12.32 22.30
CA ARG A 126 -12.07 -11.48 23.15
C ARG A 126 -11.45 -10.10 23.25
N LEU A 127 -12.28 -9.07 23.44
CA LEU A 127 -11.79 -7.72 23.71
C LEU A 127 -10.92 -7.74 24.98
N ALA A 128 -9.77 -7.07 24.90
CA ALA A 128 -8.87 -6.94 26.03
C ALA A 128 -9.55 -6.16 27.17
N LYS A 129 -9.34 -6.60 28.41
CA LYS A 129 -9.73 -5.83 29.60
C LYS A 129 -8.74 -4.66 29.75
N VAL A 130 -9.25 -3.46 30.00
CA VAL A 130 -8.49 -2.24 30.16
C VAL A 130 -8.94 -1.52 31.43
N ARG A 131 -8.07 -0.69 32.01
CA ARG A 131 -8.39 0.08 33.23
C ARG A 131 -9.27 1.28 32.90
N ASP A 132 -8.93 2.02 31.83
CA ASP A 132 -9.68 3.19 31.35
C ASP A 132 -10.57 2.82 30.16
N ALA A 133 -11.72 2.18 30.45
CA ALA A 133 -12.67 1.78 29.43
C ALA A 133 -13.35 2.99 28.75
N ASP A 134 -13.43 4.13 29.41
CA ASP A 134 -14.11 5.33 28.90
C ASP A 134 -13.34 6.00 27.75
N TRP A 135 -12.03 5.79 27.68
CA TRP A 135 -11.24 6.20 26.52
C TRP A 135 -11.62 5.47 25.25
N SER A 136 -12.05 4.21 25.36
CA SER A 136 -12.32 3.34 24.24
C SER A 136 -13.65 3.71 23.53
N ARG A 137 -13.60 3.92 22.22
CA ARG A 137 -14.79 4.19 21.38
C ARG A 137 -15.28 2.93 20.66
N ASN A 138 -14.38 1.99 20.40
CA ASN A 138 -14.72 0.71 19.76
C ASN A 138 -13.69 -0.39 20.09
N GLY A 139 -13.86 -1.58 19.49
CA GLY A 139 -13.03 -2.75 19.80
C GLY A 139 -11.54 -2.58 19.50
N ILE A 140 -11.15 -1.72 18.56
CA ILE A 140 -9.74 -1.43 18.26
C ILE A 140 -9.04 -0.88 19.49
N ASP A 141 -9.68 0.04 20.15
CA ASP A 141 -9.12 0.81 21.26
C ASP A 141 -8.79 -0.07 22.46
N HIS A 142 -9.59 -1.11 22.72
CA HIS A 142 -9.30 -2.07 23.78
C HIS A 142 -7.96 -2.80 23.59
N PHE A 143 -7.61 -3.16 22.37
CA PHE A 143 -6.33 -3.83 22.10
C PHE A 143 -5.14 -2.87 22.20
N VAL A 144 -5.32 -1.66 21.69
CA VAL A 144 -4.27 -0.63 21.75
C VAL A 144 -4.04 -0.18 23.18
N LEU A 145 -5.10 0.15 23.92
CA LEU A 145 -5.00 0.60 25.28
C LEU A 145 -4.39 -0.48 26.20
N ALA A 146 -4.82 -1.73 26.06
CA ALA A 146 -4.22 -2.84 26.82
C ALA A 146 -2.71 -3.02 26.55
N ARG A 147 -2.25 -2.71 25.34
CA ARG A 147 -0.82 -2.71 25.02
C ARG A 147 -0.13 -1.50 25.66
N LEU A 148 -0.69 -0.30 25.58
CA LEU A 148 -0.14 0.90 26.21
C LEU A 148 -0.06 0.74 27.73
N GLU A 149 -1.09 0.20 28.37
CA GLU A 149 -1.09 -0.05 29.83
C GLU A 149 0.02 -1.02 30.26
N ARG A 150 0.30 -2.05 29.46
CA ARG A 150 1.43 -3.00 29.73
C ARG A 150 2.78 -2.32 29.59
N GLU A 151 2.91 -1.40 28.63
CA GLU A 151 4.12 -0.61 28.42
C GLU A 151 4.27 0.56 29.40
N GLY A 152 3.26 0.80 30.26
CA GLY A 152 3.23 1.96 31.15
C GLY A 152 3.13 3.29 30.41
N LEU A 153 2.50 3.30 29.23
CA LEU A 153 2.24 4.48 28.42
C LEU A 153 0.77 4.87 28.50
N ALA A 154 0.51 6.17 28.35
CA ALA A 154 -0.84 6.70 28.18
C ALA A 154 -1.07 7.11 26.71
N PRO A 155 -2.31 6.98 26.20
CA PRO A 155 -2.63 7.51 24.89
C PRO A 155 -2.60 9.05 24.88
N SER A 156 -2.26 9.63 23.73
CA SER A 156 -2.33 11.09 23.54
C SER A 156 -3.78 11.59 23.57
N PRO A 157 -4.03 12.85 23.96
CA PRO A 157 -5.36 13.46 23.87
C PRO A 157 -5.91 13.43 22.44
N GLU A 158 -7.21 13.61 22.33
CA GLU A 158 -7.87 13.73 21.03
C GLU A 158 -7.40 14.98 20.27
N ALA A 159 -7.22 14.87 18.96
CA ALA A 159 -6.86 16.00 18.11
C ALA A 159 -8.02 17.00 17.98
N GLY A 160 -7.70 18.26 17.72
CA GLY A 160 -8.70 19.29 17.51
C GLY A 160 -9.59 19.01 16.28
N LYS A 161 -10.83 19.50 16.29
CA LYS A 161 -11.83 19.28 15.24
C LYS A 161 -11.30 19.54 13.82
N ALA A 162 -10.59 20.67 13.61
CA ALA A 162 -10.05 21.03 12.30
C ALA A 162 -9.02 19.97 11.79
N THR A 163 -8.12 19.55 12.67
CA THR A 163 -7.14 18.50 12.38
C THR A 163 -7.82 17.18 12.04
N LEU A 164 -8.82 16.77 12.82
CA LEU A 164 -9.58 15.54 12.59
C LEU A 164 -10.30 15.56 11.25
N LEU A 165 -10.98 16.66 10.91
CA LEU A 165 -11.67 16.77 9.63
C LEU A 165 -10.68 16.72 8.46
N ARG A 166 -9.57 17.49 8.54
CA ARG A 166 -8.52 17.50 7.52
C ARG A 166 -7.94 16.10 7.32
N ARG A 167 -7.57 15.42 8.43
CA ARG A 167 -7.03 14.06 8.42
C ARG A 167 -7.96 13.09 7.73
N VAL A 168 -9.20 12.99 8.17
CA VAL A 168 -10.14 12.00 7.64
C VAL A 168 -10.56 12.31 6.19
N THR A 169 -10.64 13.60 5.80
CA THR A 169 -10.96 13.98 4.42
C THR A 169 -9.82 13.59 3.47
N LEU A 170 -8.58 13.85 3.87
CA LEU A 170 -7.39 13.42 3.11
C LEU A 170 -7.29 11.88 3.04
N ASP A 171 -7.54 11.17 4.13
CA ASP A 171 -7.47 9.70 4.15
C ASP A 171 -8.55 9.03 3.31
N LEU A 172 -9.76 9.58 3.29
CA LEU A 172 -10.87 8.95 2.57
C LEU A 172 -11.01 9.42 1.13
N THR A 173 -10.59 10.65 0.80
CA THR A 173 -10.82 11.23 -0.53
C THR A 173 -9.54 11.69 -1.24
N GLY A 174 -8.42 11.80 -0.53
CA GLY A 174 -7.15 12.33 -1.05
C GLY A 174 -7.16 13.83 -1.34
N LEU A 175 -8.17 14.56 -0.85
CA LEU A 175 -8.32 16.00 -0.99
C LEU A 175 -8.53 16.63 0.39
N PRO A 176 -8.10 17.88 0.62
CA PRO A 176 -8.45 18.60 1.85
C PRO A 176 -9.94 18.97 1.86
N PRO A 177 -10.55 19.26 3.03
CA PRO A 177 -11.89 19.80 3.08
C PRO A 177 -11.97 21.20 2.48
N THR A 178 -13.13 21.60 1.96
CA THR A 178 -13.42 22.98 1.62
C THR A 178 -13.60 23.81 2.89
N LEU A 179 -13.45 25.13 2.80
CA LEU A 179 -13.71 26.01 3.95
C LEU A 179 -15.17 25.90 4.46
N ALA A 180 -16.13 25.78 3.54
CA ALA A 180 -17.53 25.60 3.92
C ALA A 180 -17.77 24.29 4.71
N GLU A 181 -17.13 23.19 4.31
CA GLU A 181 -17.20 21.91 5.04
C GLU A 181 -16.51 22.01 6.41
N LEU A 182 -15.40 22.74 6.47
CA LEU A 182 -14.66 22.96 7.69
C LEU A 182 -15.50 23.80 8.68
N ASP A 183 -16.06 24.92 8.22
CA ASP A 183 -16.86 25.81 9.06
C ASP A 183 -18.11 25.10 9.56
N ALA A 184 -18.87 24.43 8.70
CA ALA A 184 -20.04 23.65 9.07
C ALA A 184 -19.71 22.55 10.10
N PHE A 185 -18.55 21.90 9.99
CA PHE A 185 -18.13 20.90 10.97
C PHE A 185 -17.69 21.50 12.31
N LEU A 186 -17.03 22.66 12.29
CA LEU A 186 -16.62 23.36 13.51
C LEU A 186 -17.82 23.84 14.31
N GLU A 187 -18.89 24.28 13.62
CA GLU A 187 -20.16 24.75 14.20
C GLU A 187 -21.08 23.60 14.64
N ASP A 188 -20.92 22.40 14.12
CA ASP A 188 -21.73 21.23 14.55
C ASP A 188 -21.21 20.70 15.89
N HIS A 189 -21.93 21.00 16.98
CA HIS A 189 -21.63 20.54 18.33
C HIS A 189 -22.38 19.24 18.70
N SER A 190 -23.08 18.60 17.76
CA SER A 190 -23.79 17.34 18.04
C SER A 190 -22.82 16.20 18.35
N PRO A 191 -23.14 15.27 19.25
CA PRO A 191 -22.28 14.13 19.60
C PRO A 191 -21.89 13.26 18.38
N GLY A 192 -22.73 13.27 17.33
CA GLY A 192 -22.50 12.51 16.10
C GLY A 192 -21.80 13.28 14.97
N ALA A 193 -21.39 14.54 15.16
CA ALA A 193 -20.84 15.39 14.11
C ALA A 193 -19.70 14.74 13.31
N TYR A 194 -18.73 14.13 13.99
CA TYR A 194 -17.61 13.46 13.35
C TYR A 194 -18.06 12.21 12.54
N ALA A 195 -18.95 11.38 13.09
CA ALA A 195 -19.47 10.21 12.39
C ALA A 195 -20.25 10.59 11.13
N LYS A 196 -21.07 11.67 11.17
CA LYS A 196 -21.75 12.21 10.00
C LYS A 196 -20.78 12.67 8.92
N ALA A 197 -19.69 13.36 9.32
CA ALA A 197 -18.64 13.77 8.39
C ALA A 197 -17.95 12.55 7.73
N VAL A 198 -17.66 11.50 8.50
CA VAL A 198 -17.10 10.24 7.99
C VAL A 198 -18.05 9.58 6.99
N ASP A 199 -19.34 9.47 7.31
CA ASP A 199 -20.33 8.86 6.41
C ASP A 199 -20.42 9.61 5.08
N ARG A 200 -20.48 10.95 5.12
CA ARG A 200 -20.48 11.79 3.91
C ARG A 200 -19.23 11.56 3.05
N LEU A 201 -18.05 11.40 3.67
CA LEU A 201 -16.81 11.15 2.95
C LEU A 201 -16.75 9.75 2.33
N LEU A 202 -17.25 8.73 3.03
CA LEU A 202 -17.36 7.36 2.50
C LEU A 202 -18.36 7.26 1.33
N ASP A 203 -19.38 8.12 1.32
CA ASP A 203 -20.35 8.22 0.23
C ASP A 203 -19.84 9.07 -0.94
N SER A 204 -18.78 9.82 -0.76
CA SER A 204 -18.20 10.63 -1.81
C SER A 204 -17.64 9.76 -2.93
N PRO A 205 -17.90 10.09 -4.22
CA PRO A 205 -17.29 9.39 -5.34
C PRO A 205 -15.75 9.56 -5.40
N ARG A 206 -15.19 10.51 -4.63
CA ARG A 206 -13.75 10.70 -4.46
C ARG A 206 -13.11 9.59 -3.63
N TYR A 207 -13.90 8.87 -2.81
CA TYR A 207 -13.45 7.73 -2.05
C TYR A 207 -12.87 6.63 -2.97
N GLY A 208 -13.63 6.19 -3.98
CA GLY A 208 -13.16 5.15 -4.90
C GLY A 208 -11.94 5.59 -5.73
N GLU A 209 -11.86 6.87 -6.15
CA GLU A 209 -10.66 7.39 -6.79
C GLU A 209 -9.43 7.30 -5.88
N HIS A 210 -9.57 7.65 -4.61
CA HIS A 210 -8.44 7.65 -3.67
C HIS A 210 -8.00 6.23 -3.30
N MET A 211 -8.96 5.36 -2.96
CA MET A 211 -8.67 3.97 -2.60
C MET A 211 -8.09 3.16 -3.78
N ALA A 212 -8.47 3.49 -5.02
CA ALA A 212 -7.93 2.85 -6.22
C ALA A 212 -6.42 3.07 -6.40
N LEU A 213 -5.83 4.16 -5.89
CA LEU A 213 -4.42 4.50 -6.11
C LEU A 213 -3.46 3.39 -5.67
N GLY A 214 -3.58 2.93 -4.43
CA GLY A 214 -2.73 1.85 -3.91
C GLY A 214 -2.93 0.54 -4.67
N TRP A 215 -4.16 0.26 -5.09
CA TRP A 215 -4.46 -0.92 -5.89
C TRP A 215 -3.87 -0.84 -7.30
N MET A 216 -3.93 0.33 -7.95
CA MET A 216 -3.29 0.57 -9.26
C MET A 216 -1.77 0.40 -9.20
N GLU A 217 -1.11 0.88 -8.14
CA GLU A 217 0.33 0.69 -7.97
C GLU A 217 0.68 -0.80 -7.78
N ALA A 218 0.01 -1.47 -6.86
CA ALA A 218 0.27 -2.88 -6.58
C ALA A 218 -0.06 -3.80 -7.77
N SER A 219 -1.11 -3.48 -8.55
CA SER A 219 -1.47 -4.20 -9.77
C SER A 219 -0.61 -3.83 -10.98
N ARG A 220 0.36 -2.93 -10.86
CA ARG A 220 1.25 -2.48 -11.94
C ARG A 220 0.54 -1.79 -13.09
N TYR A 221 -0.61 -1.11 -12.83
CA TYR A 221 -1.35 -0.39 -13.85
C TYR A 221 -0.47 0.64 -14.58
N ALA A 222 -0.49 0.59 -15.92
CA ALA A 222 0.20 1.56 -16.76
C ALA A 222 -0.51 1.69 -18.13
N ASP A 223 -0.22 2.77 -18.83
CA ASP A 223 -0.72 3.04 -20.20
C ASP A 223 0.25 2.54 -21.27
N THR A 224 1.31 1.80 -20.85
CA THR A 224 2.30 1.20 -21.75
C THR A 224 2.72 -0.18 -21.25
N ASP A 225 3.35 -0.95 -22.15
CA ASP A 225 3.68 -2.36 -21.91
C ASP A 225 4.92 -2.57 -21.02
N GLY A 226 5.84 -1.62 -20.99
CA GLY A 226 7.15 -1.76 -20.36
C GLY A 226 8.20 -2.35 -21.29
N TYR A 227 9.30 -2.82 -20.70
CA TYR A 227 10.50 -3.26 -21.40
C TYR A 227 11.09 -2.18 -22.33
N GLN A 228 11.97 -2.54 -23.25
CA GLN A 228 12.68 -1.56 -24.09
C GLN A 228 11.74 -0.81 -25.04
N ASN A 229 10.81 -1.51 -25.69
CA ASN A 229 9.89 -0.89 -26.65
C ASN A 229 8.82 -0.03 -25.98
N ASP A 230 8.35 -0.42 -24.81
CA ASP A 230 7.36 0.28 -23.98
C ASP A 230 6.18 0.85 -24.78
N ARG A 231 5.51 -0.04 -25.52
CA ARG A 231 4.45 0.29 -26.47
C ARG A 231 3.16 0.69 -25.75
N LEU A 232 2.35 1.49 -26.43
CA LEU A 232 1.05 1.97 -25.94
C LEU A 232 0.05 0.83 -25.79
N ARG A 233 -0.70 0.83 -24.66
CA ARG A 233 -1.86 -0.01 -24.41
C ARG A 233 -3.00 0.74 -23.73
N TYR A 234 -4.19 0.13 -23.67
CA TYR A 234 -5.41 0.76 -23.15
C TYR A 234 -5.99 -0.07 -22.00
N MET A 235 -5.69 0.33 -20.75
CA MET A 235 -6.20 -0.34 -19.54
C MET A 235 -7.09 0.57 -18.69
N TRP A 236 -7.36 1.80 -19.14
CA TRP A 236 -8.14 2.79 -18.38
C TRP A 236 -9.56 2.32 -18.03
N VAL A 237 -10.16 1.42 -18.82
CA VAL A 237 -11.48 0.84 -18.54
C VAL A 237 -11.45 -0.02 -17.29
N TRP A 238 -10.38 -0.80 -17.08
CA TRP A 238 -10.17 -1.56 -15.84
C TRP A 238 -9.99 -0.62 -14.63
N ARG A 239 -9.26 0.48 -14.77
CA ARG A 239 -9.15 1.49 -13.71
C ARG A 239 -10.52 2.07 -13.35
N ASP A 240 -11.36 2.37 -14.34
CA ASP A 240 -12.70 2.90 -14.13
C ASP A 240 -13.61 1.86 -13.43
N TRP A 241 -13.48 0.57 -13.80
CA TRP A 241 -14.12 -0.52 -13.08
C TRP A 241 -13.68 -0.55 -11.60
N LEU A 242 -12.38 -0.43 -11.34
CA LEU A 242 -11.81 -0.42 -10.00
C LEU A 242 -12.39 0.71 -9.13
N ILE A 243 -12.44 1.94 -9.65
CA ILE A 243 -13.03 3.10 -8.97
C ILE A 243 -14.49 2.83 -8.62
N ARG A 244 -15.23 2.28 -9.57
CA ARG A 244 -16.66 1.95 -9.38
C ARG A 244 -16.86 0.88 -8.33
N ALA A 245 -16.16 -0.24 -8.41
CA ALA A 245 -16.27 -1.34 -7.45
C ALA A 245 -16.04 -0.87 -6.00
N LEU A 246 -15.07 0.05 -5.80
CA LEU A 246 -14.80 0.64 -4.49
C LEU A 246 -15.89 1.63 -4.04
N ASN A 247 -16.42 2.46 -4.96
CA ASN A 247 -17.50 3.39 -4.64
C ASN A 247 -18.80 2.67 -4.30
N ASP A 248 -19.12 1.61 -5.04
CA ASP A 248 -20.28 0.77 -4.83
C ASP A 248 -20.16 -0.14 -3.58
N ASN A 249 -19.02 -0.04 -2.86
CA ASN A 249 -18.71 -0.87 -1.70
C ASN A 249 -18.87 -2.37 -2.00
N MET A 250 -18.38 -2.80 -3.19
CA MET A 250 -18.42 -4.22 -3.55
C MET A 250 -17.81 -5.06 -2.42
N PRO A 251 -18.47 -6.11 -1.93
CA PRO A 251 -17.88 -7.01 -0.93
C PRO A 251 -16.50 -7.48 -1.39
N PHE A 252 -15.50 -7.39 -0.51
CA PHE A 252 -14.11 -7.53 -0.93
C PHE A 252 -13.75 -8.95 -1.38
N ASP A 253 -14.47 -9.97 -0.90
CA ASP A 253 -14.42 -11.34 -1.40
C ASP A 253 -14.87 -11.44 -2.87
N ARG A 254 -15.96 -10.75 -3.22
CA ARG A 254 -16.42 -10.64 -4.60
C ARG A 254 -15.44 -9.83 -5.45
N PHE A 255 -14.91 -8.73 -4.91
CA PHE A 255 -13.90 -7.90 -5.56
C PHE A 255 -12.64 -8.69 -5.94
N ILE A 256 -12.14 -9.56 -5.05
CA ILE A 256 -11.03 -10.48 -5.34
C ILE A 256 -11.46 -11.51 -6.39
N THR A 257 -12.63 -12.13 -6.20
CA THR A 257 -13.14 -13.19 -7.09
C THR A 257 -13.31 -12.70 -8.53
N GLU A 258 -13.89 -11.51 -8.73
CA GLU A 258 -14.07 -10.95 -10.07
C GLU A 258 -12.73 -10.63 -10.76
N GLN A 259 -11.74 -10.13 -10.02
CA GLN A 259 -10.42 -9.86 -10.60
C GLN A 259 -9.65 -11.14 -10.95
N MET A 260 -9.79 -12.19 -10.15
CA MET A 260 -9.10 -13.45 -10.39
C MET A 260 -9.79 -14.32 -11.46
N ALA A 261 -11.12 -14.29 -11.52
CA ALA A 261 -11.91 -15.25 -12.27
C ALA A 261 -13.27 -14.72 -12.74
N GLY A 262 -13.40 -13.41 -12.99
CA GLY A 262 -14.67 -12.80 -13.41
C GLY A 262 -15.22 -13.30 -14.74
N ASP A 263 -14.37 -13.93 -15.57
CA ASP A 263 -14.73 -14.63 -16.79
C ASP A 263 -15.28 -16.05 -16.55
N LEU A 264 -15.11 -16.61 -15.36
CA LEU A 264 -15.49 -17.98 -14.99
C LEU A 264 -16.69 -18.06 -14.03
N ILE A 265 -17.13 -16.93 -13.47
CA ILE A 265 -18.29 -16.92 -12.56
C ILE A 265 -19.59 -17.18 -13.31
N PRO A 266 -20.61 -17.81 -12.69
CA PRO A 266 -21.87 -18.15 -13.36
C PRO A 266 -22.63 -16.96 -13.92
N ASP A 267 -22.63 -15.83 -13.19
CA ASP A 267 -23.31 -14.57 -13.53
C ASP A 267 -22.40 -13.59 -14.31
N ARG A 268 -21.40 -14.12 -15.05
CA ARG A 268 -20.45 -13.33 -15.83
C ARG A 268 -21.13 -12.36 -16.78
N ASN A 269 -20.59 -11.18 -16.84
CA ASN A 269 -21.07 -10.11 -17.70
C ASN A 269 -19.88 -9.20 -18.11
N PHE A 270 -20.16 -8.10 -18.80
CA PHE A 270 -19.09 -7.20 -19.25
C PHE A 270 -18.23 -6.67 -18.08
N PHE A 271 -18.82 -6.30 -16.94
CA PHE A 271 -18.07 -5.75 -15.80
C PHE A 271 -17.18 -6.80 -15.15
N THR A 272 -17.69 -7.98 -14.91
CA THR A 272 -16.89 -9.08 -14.33
C THR A 272 -15.77 -9.51 -15.26
N GLN A 273 -16.00 -9.41 -16.58
CA GLN A 273 -14.96 -9.67 -17.57
C GLN A 273 -13.86 -8.58 -17.52
N VAL A 274 -14.24 -7.28 -17.42
CA VAL A 274 -13.30 -6.17 -17.29
C VAL A 274 -12.46 -6.30 -16.00
N ALA A 275 -13.04 -6.79 -14.91
CA ALA A 275 -12.34 -7.02 -13.64
C ALA A 275 -11.06 -7.86 -13.82
N THR A 276 -11.11 -8.86 -14.70
CA THR A 276 -9.96 -9.76 -14.97
C THR A 276 -8.76 -9.05 -15.59
N GLY A 277 -8.92 -7.82 -16.07
CA GLY A 277 -7.84 -6.94 -16.51
C GLY A 277 -6.77 -6.71 -15.43
N PHE A 278 -7.08 -6.95 -14.14
CA PHE A 278 -6.10 -7.02 -13.07
C PHE A 278 -4.91 -7.91 -13.42
N ASN A 279 -5.17 -9.11 -13.91
CA ASN A 279 -4.16 -10.09 -14.30
C ASN A 279 -3.51 -9.80 -15.65
N ARG A 280 -3.93 -8.73 -16.35
CA ARG A 280 -3.36 -8.26 -17.62
C ARG A 280 -2.52 -6.99 -17.48
N ASN A 281 -2.35 -6.48 -16.26
CA ASN A 281 -1.54 -5.29 -15.97
C ASN A 281 -0.02 -5.58 -15.91
N HIS A 282 0.41 -6.83 -16.03
CA HIS A 282 1.84 -7.18 -16.13
C HIS A 282 2.51 -6.50 -17.35
N ARG A 283 3.83 -6.48 -17.37
CA ARG A 283 4.59 -6.03 -18.55
C ARG A 283 4.39 -7.01 -19.71
N ILE A 284 4.40 -6.51 -20.94
CA ILE A 284 4.28 -7.32 -22.15
C ILE A 284 5.46 -6.98 -23.06
N ASN A 285 6.17 -8.00 -23.54
CA ASN A 285 7.26 -7.80 -24.47
C ASN A 285 6.75 -7.78 -25.92
N SER A 286 7.27 -6.81 -26.70
CA SER A 286 6.98 -6.70 -28.14
C SER A 286 8.25 -6.60 -28.99
N GLU A 287 9.40 -7.01 -28.41
CA GLU A 287 10.69 -6.90 -29.08
C GLU A 287 10.90 -8.00 -30.14
N ALA A 288 11.54 -7.62 -31.25
CA ALA A 288 11.90 -8.57 -32.28
C ALA A 288 13.05 -9.47 -31.78
N GLY A 289 13.01 -10.75 -32.13
CA GLY A 289 14.03 -11.72 -31.71
C GLY A 289 13.81 -12.33 -30.34
N SER A 290 12.82 -11.90 -29.59
CA SER A 290 12.41 -12.54 -28.33
C SER A 290 11.69 -13.85 -28.57
N ILE A 291 11.81 -14.78 -27.64
CA ILE A 291 11.22 -16.11 -27.71
C ILE A 291 9.84 -16.11 -27.04
N PRO A 292 8.72 -16.37 -27.76
CA PRO A 292 7.38 -16.28 -27.20
C PRO A 292 7.16 -17.14 -25.95
N ASP A 293 7.69 -18.36 -25.92
CA ASP A 293 7.50 -19.31 -24.82
C ASP A 293 8.15 -18.82 -23.51
N GLU A 294 9.31 -18.16 -23.59
CA GLU A 294 9.94 -17.51 -22.45
C GLU A 294 8.99 -16.49 -21.82
N TRP A 295 8.39 -15.64 -22.64
CA TRP A 295 7.52 -14.57 -22.15
C TRP A 295 6.18 -15.07 -21.60
N ILE A 296 5.64 -16.18 -22.12
CA ILE A 296 4.49 -16.83 -21.49
C ILE A 296 4.84 -17.23 -20.06
N VAL A 297 5.99 -17.86 -19.84
CA VAL A 297 6.44 -18.25 -18.50
C VAL A 297 6.61 -17.04 -17.59
N GLU A 298 7.22 -15.94 -18.08
CA GLU A 298 7.37 -14.71 -17.32
C GLU A 298 6.02 -14.08 -16.92
N TYR A 299 5.04 -14.05 -17.82
CA TYR A 299 3.72 -13.49 -17.52
C TYR A 299 2.95 -14.32 -16.50
N VAL A 300 3.05 -15.62 -16.56
CA VAL A 300 2.42 -16.51 -15.58
C VAL A 300 3.11 -16.40 -14.24
N ALA A 301 4.46 -16.37 -14.20
CA ALA A 301 5.22 -16.16 -12.97
C ALA A 301 4.86 -14.81 -12.30
N ASP A 302 4.82 -13.71 -13.06
CA ASP A 302 4.40 -12.39 -12.55
C ASP A 302 3.01 -12.42 -11.89
N ARG A 303 2.05 -13.18 -12.44
CA ARG A 303 0.71 -13.33 -11.84
C ARG A 303 0.76 -14.06 -10.50
N VAL A 304 1.53 -15.15 -10.42
CA VAL A 304 1.73 -15.88 -9.15
C VAL A 304 2.37 -15.00 -8.10
N GLU A 305 3.43 -14.28 -8.45
CA GLU A 305 4.15 -13.37 -7.56
C GLU A 305 3.25 -12.22 -7.09
N THR A 306 2.48 -11.64 -8.01
CA THR A 306 1.53 -10.56 -7.68
C THR A 306 0.42 -11.05 -6.75
N MET A 307 -0.17 -12.21 -7.04
CA MET A 307 -1.17 -12.84 -6.18
C MET A 307 -0.57 -13.12 -4.78
N GLY A 308 0.62 -13.71 -4.73
CA GLY A 308 1.34 -13.97 -3.49
C GLY A 308 1.56 -12.70 -2.66
N THR A 309 2.08 -11.66 -3.29
CA THR A 309 2.34 -10.38 -2.60
C THR A 309 1.04 -9.68 -2.20
N MET A 310 0.04 -9.61 -3.10
CA MET A 310 -1.18 -8.82 -2.84
C MET A 310 -2.17 -9.49 -1.91
N PHE A 311 -2.36 -10.79 -1.99
CA PHE A 311 -3.41 -11.46 -1.22
C PHE A 311 -2.85 -12.28 -0.07
N LEU A 312 -1.64 -12.81 -0.22
CA LEU A 312 -1.03 -13.65 0.79
C LEU A 312 0.04 -12.93 1.63
N GLY A 313 0.56 -11.79 1.15
CA GLY A 313 1.70 -11.15 1.80
C GLY A 313 2.91 -12.08 1.87
N LEU A 314 3.18 -12.85 0.83
CA LEU A 314 4.27 -13.81 0.75
C LEU A 314 5.15 -13.56 -0.46
N THR A 315 6.45 -13.79 -0.30
CA THR A 315 7.47 -13.67 -1.34
C THR A 315 7.60 -14.98 -2.12
N LEU A 316 6.68 -15.27 -3.03
CA LEU A 316 6.67 -16.53 -3.79
C LEU A 316 7.79 -16.62 -4.85
N THR A 317 8.41 -15.52 -5.22
CA THR A 317 9.47 -15.42 -6.25
C THR A 317 10.63 -16.40 -6.01
N CYS A 318 11.05 -16.58 -4.73
CA CYS A 318 12.12 -17.52 -4.38
C CYS A 318 11.78 -18.95 -4.80
N SER A 319 10.50 -19.35 -4.67
CA SER A 319 10.04 -20.70 -4.97
C SER A 319 9.96 -21.01 -6.48
N ARG A 320 10.18 -20.01 -7.34
CA ARG A 320 10.32 -20.24 -8.79
C ARG A 320 11.53 -21.10 -9.15
N CYS A 321 12.65 -20.93 -8.43
CA CYS A 321 13.93 -21.57 -8.76
C CYS A 321 14.30 -22.75 -7.84
N HIS A 322 13.88 -22.72 -6.60
CA HIS A 322 14.17 -23.73 -5.56
C HIS A 322 13.09 -23.65 -4.46
N ASP A 323 13.08 -24.60 -3.53
CA ASP A 323 12.21 -24.53 -2.36
C ASP A 323 12.47 -23.22 -1.60
N HIS A 324 11.42 -22.59 -1.06
CA HIS A 324 11.57 -21.34 -0.31
C HIS A 324 12.50 -21.55 0.88
N LYS A 325 13.47 -20.64 1.03
CA LYS A 325 14.56 -20.82 1.99
C LYS A 325 14.12 -20.83 3.44
N PHE A 326 13.05 -20.11 3.76
CA PHE A 326 12.61 -19.85 5.12
C PHE A 326 11.18 -20.32 5.38
N ASP A 327 10.29 -20.14 4.43
CA ASP A 327 8.90 -20.52 4.54
C ASP A 327 8.66 -21.95 4.04
N PRO A 328 7.67 -22.67 4.56
CA PRO A 328 7.35 -24.04 4.15
C PRO A 328 6.60 -24.06 2.79
N LEU A 329 7.22 -23.48 1.78
CA LEU A 329 6.72 -23.35 0.40
C LEU A 329 7.73 -24.00 -0.53
N THR A 330 7.31 -25.01 -1.26
CA THR A 330 8.18 -25.73 -2.19
C THR A 330 8.17 -25.12 -3.60
N GLN A 331 9.18 -25.41 -4.39
CA GLN A 331 9.19 -25.09 -5.81
C GLN A 331 7.98 -25.75 -6.51
N LYS A 332 7.59 -26.95 -6.08
CA LYS A 332 6.42 -27.65 -6.59
C LYS A 332 5.13 -26.88 -6.29
N ASP A 333 5.00 -26.25 -5.13
CA ASP A 333 3.85 -25.41 -4.78
C ASP A 333 3.77 -24.18 -5.69
N PHE A 334 4.91 -23.55 -6.02
CA PHE A 334 4.94 -22.45 -6.98
C PHE A 334 4.39 -22.86 -8.35
N TYR A 335 4.83 -24.00 -8.91
CA TYR A 335 4.36 -24.45 -10.22
C TYR A 335 2.94 -25.01 -10.21
N ARG A 336 2.43 -25.46 -9.07
CA ARG A 336 1.01 -25.77 -8.90
C ARG A 336 0.14 -24.52 -8.91
N LEU A 337 0.60 -23.43 -8.27
CA LEU A 337 -0.04 -22.11 -8.39
C LEU A 337 0.08 -21.53 -9.80
N PHE A 338 1.23 -21.70 -10.45
CA PHE A 338 1.48 -21.34 -11.84
C PHE A 338 0.49 -22.00 -12.78
N ALA A 339 0.14 -23.28 -12.56
CA ALA A 339 -0.80 -24.03 -13.38
C ALA A 339 -2.20 -23.41 -13.46
N PHE A 340 -2.65 -22.65 -12.44
CA PHE A 340 -3.93 -21.93 -12.50
C PHE A 340 -3.93 -20.82 -13.56
N PHE A 341 -2.78 -20.27 -13.91
CA PHE A 341 -2.64 -19.16 -14.87
C PHE A 341 -2.02 -19.57 -16.19
N ASN A 342 -1.47 -20.79 -16.31
CA ASN A 342 -0.81 -21.27 -17.52
C ASN A 342 -1.77 -21.62 -18.66
N ASN A 343 -3.07 -21.55 -18.42
CA ASN A 343 -4.11 -21.86 -19.41
C ASN A 343 -4.74 -20.60 -20.03
N ILE A 344 -4.15 -19.43 -19.83
CA ILE A 344 -4.68 -18.18 -20.42
C ILE A 344 -4.32 -18.12 -21.90
N ASP A 345 -5.31 -17.78 -22.73
CA ASP A 345 -5.17 -17.65 -24.19
C ASP A 345 -4.50 -16.33 -24.54
N GLU A 346 -3.19 -16.30 -24.40
CA GLU A 346 -2.36 -15.13 -24.69
C GLU A 346 -1.11 -15.49 -25.49
N ALA A 347 -0.63 -14.55 -26.28
CA ALA A 347 0.64 -14.66 -26.98
C ALA A 347 1.80 -14.20 -26.08
N GLY A 348 2.96 -14.85 -26.22
CA GLY A 348 4.17 -14.42 -25.50
C GLY A 348 4.69 -13.06 -25.96
N LEU A 349 4.48 -12.69 -27.22
CA LEU A 349 4.84 -11.38 -27.73
C LEU A 349 3.61 -10.52 -28.00
N GLY A 350 3.62 -9.30 -27.48
CA GLY A 350 2.59 -8.31 -27.72
C GLY A 350 2.67 -7.66 -29.10
N PRO A 351 1.62 -6.96 -29.52
CA PRO A 351 1.61 -6.17 -30.75
C PRO A 351 2.51 -4.93 -30.62
N ASN A 352 2.84 -4.30 -31.74
CA ASN A 352 3.66 -3.08 -31.73
C ASN A 352 3.01 -1.86 -31.05
N ASN A 353 1.69 -1.78 -30.98
CA ASN A 353 0.91 -0.80 -30.23
C ASN A 353 -0.51 -1.34 -30.05
N GLY A 354 -1.20 -0.89 -29.01
CA GLY A 354 -2.55 -1.33 -28.67
C GLY A 354 -2.58 -2.57 -27.79
N ASN A 355 -3.76 -3.03 -27.45
CA ASN A 355 -3.94 -4.14 -26.50
C ASN A 355 -3.56 -5.49 -27.10
N SER A 356 -2.83 -6.29 -26.33
CA SER A 356 -2.54 -7.69 -26.66
C SER A 356 -3.77 -8.58 -26.34
N PRO A 357 -4.18 -9.48 -27.25
CA PRO A 357 -5.26 -10.43 -26.94
C PRO A 357 -4.93 -11.33 -25.73
N PRO A 358 -5.99 -11.86 -25.04
CA PRO A 358 -7.40 -11.59 -25.26
C PRO A 358 -7.84 -10.21 -24.77
N PHE A 359 -8.75 -9.58 -25.51
CA PHE A 359 -9.37 -8.31 -25.14
C PHE A 359 -10.85 -8.29 -25.59
N ILE A 360 -11.62 -7.40 -24.99
CA ILE A 360 -13.01 -7.13 -25.38
C ILE A 360 -13.18 -5.68 -25.84
N GLU A 361 -14.15 -5.47 -26.73
CA GLU A 361 -14.51 -4.13 -27.17
C GLU A 361 -15.36 -3.44 -26.08
N VAL A 362 -14.99 -2.20 -25.80
CA VAL A 362 -15.72 -1.34 -24.90
C VAL A 362 -16.87 -0.66 -25.65
N PRO A 363 -18.10 -0.66 -25.17
CA PRO A 363 -19.21 0.02 -25.79
C PRO A 363 -18.93 1.49 -26.02
N LYS A 364 -19.43 2.08 -27.13
CA LYS A 364 -19.27 3.50 -27.46
C LYS A 364 -19.76 4.44 -26.35
N ARG A 365 -20.70 3.98 -25.53
CA ARG A 365 -21.20 4.64 -24.32
C ARG A 365 -20.66 3.96 -23.06
N TRP A 366 -19.36 3.64 -23.00
CA TRP A 366 -18.77 3.40 -21.69
C TRP A 366 -18.97 4.67 -20.88
N PRO A 367 -19.65 4.58 -19.76
CA PRO A 367 -20.00 5.78 -19.06
C PRO A 367 -18.73 6.49 -18.56
N ILE A 368 -18.43 7.62 -19.18
CA ILE A 368 -17.80 8.71 -18.46
C ILE A 368 -18.91 9.16 -17.50
N LEU A 369 -19.02 8.44 -16.37
CA LEU A 369 -20.10 8.69 -15.43
C LEU A 369 -19.80 10.03 -14.75
N SER A 370 -20.79 10.92 -14.72
CA SER A 370 -20.84 11.95 -13.69
C SER A 370 -20.77 11.27 -12.32
N ALA A 371 -20.27 11.96 -11.30
CA ALA A 371 -20.21 11.43 -9.94
C ALA A 371 -21.57 10.89 -9.44
N GLU A 372 -22.65 11.38 -9.97
CA GLU A 372 -24.03 11.02 -9.65
C GLU A 372 -24.51 9.80 -10.44
N GLU A 373 -24.18 9.69 -11.71
CA GLU A 373 -24.54 8.55 -12.57
C GLU A 373 -23.74 7.28 -12.24
N ALA A 374 -22.51 7.41 -11.69
CA ALA A 374 -21.71 6.27 -11.24
C ALA A 374 -22.42 5.41 -10.19
N ARG A 375 -23.40 5.99 -9.46
CA ARG A 375 -24.16 5.28 -8.43
C ARG A 375 -25.25 4.35 -9.00
N PHE A 376 -25.75 4.56 -10.23
CA PHE A 376 -27.02 4.01 -10.66
C PHE A 376 -27.01 3.18 -11.94
N VAL A 377 -25.91 3.08 -12.68
CA VAL A 377 -25.94 2.39 -13.96
C VAL A 377 -25.52 0.92 -13.81
N VAL A 378 -26.48 0.01 -13.76
CA VAL A 378 -26.30 -1.40 -14.11
C VAL A 378 -26.43 -1.48 -15.62
N PRO A 379 -25.36 -1.76 -16.39
CA PRO A 379 -25.50 -1.93 -17.83
C PRO A 379 -26.33 -3.13 -18.19
N ALA A 380 -27.08 -3.02 -19.26
CA ALA A 380 -27.77 -4.17 -19.85
C ALA A 380 -26.78 -5.30 -20.19
N PRO A 381 -27.21 -6.57 -20.13
CA PRO A 381 -26.38 -7.69 -20.54
C PRO A 381 -25.85 -7.49 -21.96
N MET A 382 -24.52 -7.52 -22.11
CA MET A 382 -23.89 -7.34 -23.41
C MET A 382 -23.29 -8.63 -23.91
N LYS A 383 -23.30 -8.82 -25.24
CA LYS A 383 -22.55 -9.93 -25.87
C LYS A 383 -21.06 -9.67 -25.67
N ILE A 384 -20.42 -10.53 -24.90
CA ILE A 384 -18.97 -10.51 -24.72
C ILE A 384 -18.35 -11.17 -25.93
N LYS A 385 -17.54 -10.40 -26.67
CA LYS A 385 -16.72 -10.93 -27.77
C LYS A 385 -15.27 -10.91 -27.32
N VAL A 386 -14.70 -12.07 -27.10
CA VAL A 386 -13.28 -12.24 -26.81
C VAL A 386 -12.55 -12.51 -28.12
N VAL A 387 -11.52 -11.74 -28.41
CA VAL A 387 -10.68 -11.94 -29.59
C VAL A 387 -9.46 -12.77 -29.17
N GLN A 388 -9.40 -13.98 -29.65
CA GLN A 388 -8.31 -14.95 -29.40
C GLN A 388 -7.29 -14.91 -30.52
N THR A 389 -6.07 -15.33 -30.22
CA THR A 389 -5.01 -15.48 -31.22
C THR A 389 -4.03 -16.58 -30.87
N SER A 390 -3.60 -17.30 -31.87
CA SER A 390 -2.54 -18.30 -31.80
C SER A 390 -1.25 -17.87 -32.50
N VAL A 391 -1.21 -16.63 -33.02
CA VAL A 391 -0.06 -16.15 -33.79
C VAL A 391 0.98 -15.49 -32.89
N PRO A 392 2.29 -15.60 -33.19
CA PRO A 392 3.36 -15.01 -32.35
C PRO A 392 3.26 -13.49 -32.18
N ARG A 393 2.74 -12.77 -33.18
CA ARG A 393 2.45 -11.33 -33.09
C ARG A 393 1.00 -11.06 -33.42
N PRO A 394 0.16 -10.90 -32.42
CA PRO A 394 -1.26 -10.70 -32.63
C PRO A 394 -1.59 -9.33 -33.19
N GLN A 395 -2.76 -9.23 -33.79
CA GLN A 395 -3.33 -7.92 -34.17
C GLN A 395 -3.68 -7.13 -32.92
N PRO A 396 -3.34 -5.82 -32.89
CA PRO A 396 -3.60 -4.98 -31.72
C PRO A 396 -5.09 -4.68 -31.53
N GLY A 397 -5.52 -4.66 -30.27
CA GLY A 397 -6.80 -4.07 -29.91
C GLY A 397 -6.77 -2.54 -30.05
N ALA A 398 -7.85 -1.98 -30.59
CA ALA A 398 -8.01 -0.53 -30.75
C ALA A 398 -8.20 0.20 -29.41
N ALA A 399 -8.24 1.54 -29.43
CA ALA A 399 -8.38 2.38 -28.23
C ALA A 399 -9.68 2.14 -27.42
N ASN A 400 -10.69 1.57 -28.03
CA ASN A 400 -11.94 1.17 -27.41
C ASN A 400 -11.94 -0.29 -26.93
N THR A 401 -10.79 -0.86 -26.61
CA THR A 401 -10.69 -2.23 -26.07
C THR A 401 -10.10 -2.23 -24.68
N VAL A 402 -10.27 -3.33 -23.95
CA VAL A 402 -9.61 -3.60 -22.66
C VAL A 402 -9.15 -5.05 -22.63
N MET A 403 -7.91 -5.28 -22.17
CA MET A 403 -7.38 -6.64 -22.02
C MET A 403 -8.07 -7.36 -20.87
N VAL A 404 -8.43 -8.62 -21.08
CA VAL A 404 -9.14 -9.48 -20.12
C VAL A 404 -8.50 -10.86 -20.08
N LEU A 405 -8.97 -11.71 -19.16
CA LEU A 405 -8.64 -13.13 -19.19
C LEU A 405 -9.64 -13.92 -20.05
N HIS A 406 -9.13 -14.96 -20.66
CA HIS A 406 -9.88 -16.01 -21.33
C HIS A 406 -9.04 -17.29 -21.30
N GLU A 407 -9.64 -18.41 -20.98
CA GLU A 407 -8.93 -19.69 -20.91
C GLU A 407 -8.88 -20.40 -22.25
N LEU A 408 -7.76 -21.09 -22.49
CA LEU A 408 -7.64 -22.04 -23.60
C LEU A 408 -8.64 -23.18 -23.43
N SER A 409 -9.22 -23.68 -24.54
CA SER A 409 -10.06 -24.87 -24.55
C SER A 409 -9.29 -26.12 -24.11
N LYS A 410 -7.99 -26.17 -24.38
CA LYS A 410 -7.05 -27.20 -23.92
C LYS A 410 -5.94 -26.53 -23.13
N PRO A 411 -5.88 -26.69 -21.79
CA PRO A 411 -4.83 -26.13 -20.96
C PRO A 411 -3.43 -26.56 -21.40
N ARG A 412 -2.44 -25.66 -21.26
CA ARG A 412 -1.03 -25.98 -21.41
C ARG A 412 -0.59 -26.94 -20.29
N ILE A 413 0.26 -27.89 -20.63
CA ILE A 413 0.87 -28.77 -19.63
C ILE A 413 1.86 -27.95 -18.80
N THR A 414 1.79 -28.13 -17.49
CA THR A 414 2.71 -27.48 -16.55
C THR A 414 3.69 -28.48 -15.99
N TYR A 415 4.96 -28.12 -16.02
CA TYR A 415 6.06 -28.84 -15.39
C TYR A 415 6.80 -27.93 -14.42
N ARG A 416 7.54 -28.51 -13.49
CA ARG A 416 8.55 -27.77 -12.75
C ARG A 416 9.67 -27.36 -13.72
N LEU A 417 10.13 -26.11 -13.64
CA LEU A 417 11.23 -25.61 -14.45
C LEU A 417 12.51 -25.61 -13.64
N GLU A 418 13.57 -26.24 -14.17
CA GLU A 418 14.86 -26.26 -13.52
C GLU A 418 15.39 -24.84 -13.40
N ARG A 419 15.66 -24.38 -12.17
CA ARG A 419 16.05 -22.99 -11.84
C ARG A 419 15.16 -21.90 -12.46
N GLY A 420 13.89 -22.23 -12.74
CA GLY A 420 12.94 -21.29 -13.35
C GLY A 420 13.13 -21.04 -14.85
N MET A 421 13.99 -21.81 -15.53
CA MET A 421 14.30 -21.63 -16.96
C MET A 421 13.21 -22.25 -17.83
N TYR A 422 12.67 -21.45 -18.75
CA TYR A 422 11.51 -21.82 -19.58
C TYR A 422 11.78 -23.05 -20.49
N ASP A 423 13.00 -23.23 -20.93
CA ASP A 423 13.47 -24.28 -21.85
C ASP A 423 13.94 -25.58 -21.16
N GLN A 424 13.89 -25.61 -19.80
CA GLN A 424 14.31 -26.76 -19.01
C GLN A 424 13.19 -27.31 -18.12
N PRO A 425 12.10 -27.83 -18.72
CA PRO A 425 11.02 -28.45 -17.97
C PRO A 425 11.42 -29.85 -17.48
N ASP A 426 11.20 -30.12 -16.19
CA ASP A 426 11.30 -31.45 -15.63
C ASP A 426 10.06 -32.27 -16.00
N LYS A 427 10.19 -33.02 -17.07
CA LYS A 427 9.09 -33.85 -17.64
C LYS A 427 8.80 -35.14 -16.87
N SER A 428 9.51 -35.37 -15.75
CA SER A 428 9.26 -36.58 -14.93
C SER A 428 7.90 -36.57 -14.24
N GLU A 429 7.35 -35.35 -13.96
CA GLU A 429 6.05 -35.19 -13.31
C GLU A 429 5.27 -34.02 -13.93
N GLN A 430 4.09 -34.28 -14.46
CA GLN A 430 3.13 -33.24 -14.85
C GLN A 430 2.48 -32.66 -13.59
N LEU A 431 2.44 -31.33 -13.49
CA LEU A 431 1.83 -30.63 -12.36
C LEU A 431 0.44 -30.11 -12.72
N HIS A 432 -0.49 -30.29 -11.79
CA HIS A 432 -1.87 -29.81 -11.89
C HIS A 432 -2.11 -28.65 -10.90
N PRO A 433 -3.12 -27.77 -11.17
CA PRO A 433 -3.48 -26.69 -10.27
C PRO A 433 -3.76 -27.19 -8.85
N ALA A 434 -3.01 -26.68 -7.87
CA ALA A 434 -3.23 -26.94 -6.45
C ALA A 434 -2.64 -25.79 -5.60
N THR A 435 -3.08 -25.69 -4.36
CA THR A 435 -2.63 -24.67 -3.41
C THR A 435 -1.61 -25.25 -2.42
N PRO A 436 -0.72 -24.42 -1.85
CA PRO A 436 0.23 -24.87 -0.83
C PRO A 436 -0.51 -25.40 0.41
N PRO A 437 -0.22 -26.65 0.86
CA PRO A 437 -0.94 -27.27 1.99
C PRO A 437 -0.83 -26.47 3.30
N VAL A 438 0.27 -25.76 3.50
CA VAL A 438 0.50 -24.92 4.69
C VAL A 438 -0.49 -23.76 4.81
N LEU A 439 -1.10 -23.32 3.72
CA LEU A 439 -2.07 -22.22 3.67
C LEU A 439 -3.53 -22.68 3.79
N GLY A 440 -3.77 -23.93 4.13
CA GLY A 440 -5.11 -24.48 4.31
C GLY A 440 -5.49 -25.53 3.26
N SER A 441 -6.60 -26.20 3.50
CA SER A 441 -7.08 -27.29 2.67
C SER A 441 -7.84 -26.78 1.44
N TRP A 442 -7.73 -27.49 0.33
CA TRP A 442 -8.60 -27.30 -0.81
C TRP A 442 -9.98 -27.94 -0.56
N ASN A 443 -11.04 -27.26 -0.93
CA ASN A 443 -12.37 -27.83 -0.88
C ASN A 443 -12.65 -28.58 -2.20
N GLU A 444 -12.87 -29.89 -2.10
CA GLU A 444 -13.07 -30.78 -3.27
C GLU A 444 -14.30 -30.41 -4.15
N LYS A 445 -15.19 -29.56 -3.64
CA LYS A 445 -16.32 -29.03 -4.42
C LYS A 445 -15.91 -27.88 -5.36
N TRP A 446 -14.70 -27.35 -5.22
CA TRP A 446 -14.21 -26.27 -6.07
C TRP A 446 -13.56 -26.84 -7.33
N SER A 447 -13.80 -26.19 -8.44
CA SER A 447 -13.12 -26.52 -9.71
C SER A 447 -11.62 -26.19 -9.60
N HIS A 448 -10.76 -27.07 -10.13
CA HIS A 448 -9.31 -26.84 -10.19
C HIS A 448 -8.93 -25.81 -11.28
N ASN A 449 -9.49 -24.59 -11.16
CA ASN A 449 -9.26 -23.46 -12.05
C ASN A 449 -9.18 -22.17 -11.25
N ARG A 450 -9.06 -21.00 -11.91
CA ARG A 450 -8.95 -19.69 -11.28
C ARG A 450 -10.16 -19.34 -10.37
N LEU A 451 -11.36 -19.84 -10.68
CA LEU A 451 -12.53 -19.62 -9.82
C LEU A 451 -12.40 -20.37 -8.49
N GLY A 452 -11.91 -21.63 -8.53
CA GLY A 452 -11.60 -22.35 -7.29
C GLY A 452 -10.49 -21.68 -6.49
N LEU A 453 -9.43 -21.20 -7.16
CA LEU A 453 -8.35 -20.44 -6.52
C LEU A 453 -8.89 -19.15 -5.87
N ALA A 454 -9.77 -18.41 -6.53
CA ALA A 454 -10.39 -17.23 -5.98
C ALA A 454 -11.23 -17.54 -4.73
N ARG A 455 -12.01 -18.63 -4.75
CA ARG A 455 -12.77 -19.10 -3.58
C ARG A 455 -11.87 -19.51 -2.43
N TRP A 456 -10.75 -20.16 -2.71
CA TRP A 456 -9.75 -20.50 -1.69
C TRP A 456 -9.14 -19.24 -1.05
N LEU A 457 -8.80 -18.23 -1.84
CA LEU A 457 -8.27 -16.98 -1.32
C LEU A 457 -9.23 -16.28 -0.33
N VAL A 458 -10.53 -16.36 -0.57
CA VAL A 458 -11.54 -15.67 0.25
C VAL A 458 -12.25 -16.60 1.24
N ASP A 459 -11.77 -17.84 1.39
CA ASP A 459 -12.32 -18.76 2.39
C ASP A 459 -12.16 -18.17 3.79
N PRO A 460 -13.21 -18.19 4.64
CA PRO A 460 -13.13 -17.65 6.00
C PRO A 460 -12.05 -18.30 6.88
N THR A 461 -11.61 -19.51 6.55
CA THR A 461 -10.53 -20.22 7.24
C THR A 461 -9.15 -19.95 6.69
N HIS A 462 -9.05 -19.21 5.57
CA HIS A 462 -7.76 -18.88 4.97
C HIS A 462 -6.91 -18.03 5.92
N PRO A 463 -5.64 -18.40 6.20
CA PRO A 463 -4.86 -17.79 7.28
C PRO A 463 -4.44 -16.34 6.96
N LEU A 464 -4.33 -15.93 5.70
CA LEU A 464 -3.64 -14.70 5.33
C LEU A 464 -4.54 -13.63 4.72
N THR A 465 -5.42 -13.95 3.77
CA THR A 465 -6.07 -12.94 2.92
C THR A 465 -6.77 -11.83 3.71
N ALA A 466 -7.54 -12.17 4.74
CA ALA A 466 -8.21 -11.16 5.56
C ALA A 466 -7.21 -10.35 6.41
N ARG A 467 -6.17 -10.99 6.96
CA ARG A 467 -5.09 -10.31 7.71
C ARG A 467 -4.33 -9.32 6.83
N VAL A 468 -3.92 -9.74 5.64
CA VAL A 468 -3.20 -8.90 4.66
C VAL A 468 -4.06 -7.72 4.22
N THR A 469 -5.34 -7.96 3.96
CA THR A 469 -6.31 -6.90 3.63
C THR A 469 -6.39 -5.86 4.74
N MET A 470 -6.59 -6.31 5.98
CA MET A 470 -6.71 -5.40 7.13
C MET A 470 -5.40 -4.70 7.46
N ASN A 471 -4.26 -5.37 7.29
CA ASN A 471 -2.96 -4.75 7.48
C ASN A 471 -2.71 -3.58 6.50
N ARG A 472 -3.15 -3.72 5.24
CA ARG A 472 -3.05 -2.64 4.25
C ARG A 472 -4.00 -1.48 4.53
N MET A 473 -5.23 -1.76 4.96
CA MET A 473 -6.13 -0.72 5.42
C MET A 473 -5.54 0.03 6.61
N TRP A 474 -4.94 -0.69 7.54
CA TRP A 474 -4.21 -0.10 8.67
C TRP A 474 -3.04 0.78 8.20
N GLN A 475 -2.20 0.25 7.32
CA GLN A 475 -1.09 0.99 6.72
C GLN A 475 -1.54 2.28 6.02
N HIS A 476 -2.67 2.24 5.33
CA HIS A 476 -3.25 3.42 4.67
C HIS A 476 -3.53 4.54 5.68
N HIS A 477 -4.13 4.23 6.82
CA HIS A 477 -4.50 5.22 7.85
C HIS A 477 -3.35 5.62 8.78
N PHE A 478 -2.49 4.67 9.15
CA PHE A 478 -1.43 4.88 10.14
C PHE A 478 -0.02 5.02 9.56
N GLY A 479 0.15 4.85 8.25
CA GLY A 479 1.45 4.91 7.56
C GLY A 479 2.23 3.61 7.58
N LEU A 480 2.21 2.88 8.70
CA LEU A 480 2.79 1.55 8.86
C LEU A 480 1.69 0.53 9.16
N GLY A 481 1.83 -0.68 8.62
CA GLY A 481 0.98 -1.80 8.96
C GLY A 481 1.20 -2.30 10.39
N LEU A 482 0.24 -3.04 10.95
CA LEU A 482 0.46 -3.80 12.18
C LEU A 482 1.64 -4.79 11.98
N VAL A 483 1.70 -5.42 10.82
CA VAL A 483 2.89 -6.07 10.26
C VAL A 483 3.57 -5.05 9.35
N LYS A 484 4.76 -4.60 9.74
CA LYS A 484 5.48 -3.54 9.02
C LYS A 484 5.93 -4.00 7.63
N THR A 485 6.31 -5.27 7.50
CA THR A 485 6.67 -5.93 6.24
C THR A 485 5.41 -6.37 5.49
N SER A 486 4.63 -5.43 4.96
CA SER A 486 3.31 -5.71 4.32
C SER A 486 3.41 -6.60 3.09
N GLU A 487 4.59 -6.75 2.51
CA GLU A 487 4.93 -7.67 1.42
C GLU A 487 5.32 -9.07 1.90
N ASN A 488 5.64 -9.23 3.19
CA ASN A 488 6.13 -10.48 3.74
C ASN A 488 5.61 -10.72 5.18
N PHE A 489 4.65 -11.62 5.31
CA PHE A 489 4.09 -12.15 6.55
C PHE A 489 4.75 -13.48 6.96
N GLY A 490 5.61 -14.02 6.10
CA GLY A 490 6.33 -15.25 6.35
C GLY A 490 7.36 -15.13 7.46
N VAL A 491 8.16 -16.17 7.60
CA VAL A 491 9.12 -16.33 8.72
C VAL A 491 10.16 -15.23 8.80
N GLN A 492 10.49 -14.60 7.66
CA GLN A 492 11.41 -13.45 7.59
C GLN A 492 10.69 -12.09 7.73
N GLY A 493 9.37 -12.08 7.81
CA GLY A 493 8.59 -10.87 8.07
C GLY A 493 8.64 -10.44 9.54
N GLU A 494 8.34 -9.15 9.78
CA GLU A 494 8.19 -8.67 11.16
C GLU A 494 6.93 -9.24 11.81
N GLN A 495 7.01 -9.52 13.11
CA GLN A 495 5.85 -9.88 13.93
C GLN A 495 4.87 -8.69 14.00
N PRO A 496 3.57 -8.96 14.04
CA PRO A 496 2.59 -7.88 14.20
C PRO A 496 2.78 -7.17 15.55
N SER A 497 2.76 -5.84 15.56
CA SER A 497 2.86 -5.05 16.79
C SER A 497 1.72 -5.35 17.77
N HIS A 498 0.54 -5.67 17.24
CA HIS A 498 -0.68 -6.02 17.98
C HIS A 498 -1.33 -7.28 17.38
N PRO A 499 -0.82 -8.49 17.67
CA PRO A 499 -1.29 -9.74 17.04
C PRO A 499 -2.80 -9.97 17.22
N ALA A 500 -3.30 -9.81 18.44
CA ALA A 500 -4.72 -9.97 18.73
C ALA A 500 -5.60 -8.95 17.99
N LEU A 501 -5.14 -7.71 17.82
CA LEU A 501 -5.86 -6.71 17.01
C LEU A 501 -5.93 -7.12 15.54
N LEU A 502 -4.83 -7.61 14.97
CA LEU A 502 -4.79 -8.05 13.58
C LEU A 502 -5.80 -9.19 13.34
N ASP A 503 -5.84 -10.18 14.22
CA ASP A 503 -6.80 -11.30 14.14
C ASP A 503 -8.24 -10.84 14.34
N TRP A 504 -8.45 -9.93 15.30
CA TRP A 504 -9.77 -9.35 15.53
C TRP A 504 -10.27 -8.59 14.30
N LEU A 505 -9.44 -7.75 13.68
CA LEU A 505 -9.77 -7.01 12.46
C LEU A 505 -10.05 -7.95 11.28
N ALA A 506 -9.23 -8.98 11.08
CA ALA A 506 -9.42 -9.97 10.02
C ALA A 506 -10.77 -10.70 10.18
N THR A 507 -11.06 -11.16 11.39
CA THR A 507 -12.34 -11.84 11.69
C THR A 507 -13.53 -10.87 11.67
N GLU A 508 -13.33 -9.60 11.98
CA GLU A 508 -14.37 -8.57 11.90
C GLU A 508 -14.73 -8.25 10.45
N LEU A 509 -13.75 -8.17 9.55
CA LEU A 509 -13.98 -8.02 8.11
C LEU A 509 -14.84 -9.15 7.56
N ILE A 510 -14.50 -10.41 7.90
CA ILE A 510 -15.28 -11.59 7.49
C ILE A 510 -16.71 -11.51 8.08
N ARG A 511 -16.85 -11.21 9.39
CA ARG A 511 -18.14 -11.06 10.07
C ARG A 511 -19.02 -9.99 9.45
N ARG A 512 -18.44 -8.91 8.96
CA ARG A 512 -19.11 -7.83 8.22
C ARG A 512 -19.28 -8.13 6.74
N LYS A 513 -19.15 -9.40 6.32
CA LYS A 513 -19.31 -9.82 4.92
C LYS A 513 -18.42 -9.04 3.97
N TRP A 514 -17.16 -8.83 4.41
CA TRP A 514 -16.14 -8.14 3.62
C TRP A 514 -16.47 -6.68 3.26
N ASP A 515 -17.25 -6.01 4.08
CA ASP A 515 -17.63 -4.59 3.92
C ASP A 515 -16.45 -3.66 4.23
N VAL A 516 -15.81 -3.16 3.17
CA VAL A 516 -14.61 -2.32 3.24
C VAL A 516 -14.89 -0.94 3.84
N LYS A 517 -16.00 -0.30 3.44
CA LYS A 517 -16.36 1.03 3.97
C LYS A 517 -16.69 0.97 5.46
N ALA A 518 -17.35 -0.09 5.92
CA ALA A 518 -17.59 -0.30 7.34
C ALA A 518 -16.30 -0.50 8.13
N MET A 519 -15.28 -1.15 7.56
CA MET A 519 -13.97 -1.28 8.20
C MET A 519 -13.19 0.04 8.22
N HIS A 520 -13.21 0.84 7.16
CA HIS A 520 -12.65 2.19 7.18
C HIS A 520 -13.34 3.05 8.26
N LYS A 521 -14.68 3.03 8.31
CA LYS A 521 -15.43 3.74 9.36
C LYS A 521 -15.01 3.30 10.76
N LEU A 522 -14.89 1.98 10.99
CA LEU A 522 -14.46 1.43 12.27
C LEU A 522 -13.08 1.96 12.69
N ILE A 523 -12.13 2.02 11.76
CA ILE A 523 -10.78 2.51 12.01
C ILE A 523 -10.80 4.02 12.32
N VAL A 524 -11.39 4.83 11.43
CA VAL A 524 -11.29 6.30 11.55
C VAL A 524 -12.15 6.87 12.70
N THR A 525 -13.12 6.10 13.22
CA THR A 525 -13.91 6.50 14.39
C THR A 525 -13.34 6.01 15.72
N SER A 526 -12.26 5.20 15.72
CA SER A 526 -11.59 4.75 16.94
C SER A 526 -10.93 5.92 17.70
N ALA A 527 -10.80 5.80 19.01
CA ALA A 527 -10.01 6.73 19.82
C ALA A 527 -8.54 6.73 19.38
N THR A 528 -8.03 5.55 19.03
CA THR A 528 -6.67 5.34 18.50
C THR A 528 -6.37 6.24 17.29
N TYR A 529 -7.28 6.31 16.31
CA TYR A 529 -7.10 7.16 15.12
C TYR A 529 -7.25 8.65 15.45
N ARG A 530 -8.10 8.97 16.41
CA ARG A 530 -8.46 10.36 16.75
C ARG A 530 -7.45 11.06 17.64
N GLN A 531 -6.42 10.39 18.14
CA GLN A 531 -5.35 11.00 18.93
C GLN A 531 -4.65 12.13 18.16
N ASN A 532 -4.13 13.14 18.87
CA ASN A 532 -3.21 14.09 18.28
C ASN A 532 -1.85 13.43 17.96
N SER A 533 -1.09 14.02 17.05
CA SER A 533 0.20 13.51 16.57
C SER A 533 1.42 14.15 17.24
N VAL A 534 1.21 14.89 18.31
CA VAL A 534 2.30 15.54 19.06
C VAL A 534 3.20 14.45 19.66
N VAL A 535 4.50 14.60 19.44
CA VAL A 535 5.51 13.67 19.95
C VAL A 535 6.24 14.28 21.14
N THR A 536 6.25 13.58 22.28
CA THR A 536 7.08 13.95 23.44
C THR A 536 8.48 13.35 23.29
N SER A 537 9.46 13.92 24.00
CA SER A 537 10.84 13.39 24.01
C SER A 537 10.89 11.93 24.50
N GLU A 538 10.00 11.54 25.41
CA GLU A 538 9.89 10.17 25.90
C GLU A 538 9.36 9.25 24.79
N LEU A 539 8.25 9.60 24.15
CA LEU A 539 7.68 8.81 23.06
C LEU A 539 8.62 8.69 21.86
N LEU A 540 9.40 9.76 21.59
CA LEU A 540 10.40 9.71 20.52
C LEU A 540 11.52 8.70 20.81
N LYS A 541 11.94 8.59 22.07
CA LYS A 541 12.97 7.63 22.49
C LYS A 541 12.46 6.20 22.55
N ARG A 542 11.25 5.98 23.06
CA ARG A 542 10.70 4.63 23.28
C ARG A 542 10.07 4.02 22.04
N ASP A 543 9.37 4.84 21.27
CA ASP A 543 8.60 4.40 20.10
C ASP A 543 8.66 5.46 18.98
N PRO A 544 9.84 5.63 18.34
CA PRO A 544 10.02 6.63 17.29
C PRO A 544 9.06 6.43 16.09
N GLU A 545 8.78 5.19 15.74
CA GLU A 545 7.91 4.82 14.62
C GLU A 545 6.41 4.73 14.99
N ASN A 546 6.04 5.03 16.23
CA ASN A 546 4.68 4.92 16.75
C ASN A 546 4.07 3.51 16.57
N ARG A 547 4.86 2.47 16.82
CA ARG A 547 4.44 1.08 16.76
C ARG A 547 3.47 0.68 17.87
N LEU A 548 3.56 1.37 19.02
CA LEU A 548 2.68 1.18 20.17
C LEU A 548 1.38 1.97 20.06
N LEU A 549 1.27 2.91 19.10
CA LEU A 549 0.07 3.71 18.83
C LEU A 549 -0.31 4.64 20.01
N ALA A 550 0.68 5.12 20.75
CA ALA A 550 0.46 6.06 21.85
C ALA A 550 0.09 7.49 21.41
N ARG A 551 0.17 7.78 20.11
CA ARG A 551 -0.19 9.06 19.49
C ARG A 551 -0.83 8.85 18.12
N GLY A 552 -1.48 9.89 17.61
CA GLY A 552 -1.92 9.93 16.22
C GLY A 552 -0.75 9.80 15.25
N SER A 553 -0.95 9.20 14.09
CA SER A 553 0.11 9.11 13.09
C SER A 553 0.33 10.44 12.39
N ARG A 554 1.61 10.75 12.13
CA ARG A 554 2.02 11.83 11.24
C ARG A 554 2.72 11.23 10.04
N LYS A 555 2.17 11.44 8.85
CA LYS A 555 2.69 10.84 7.62
C LYS A 555 2.67 11.85 6.48
N ARG A 556 3.63 11.73 5.57
CA ARG A 556 3.61 12.51 4.34
C ARG A 556 2.48 12.01 3.44
N LEU A 557 1.81 12.94 2.76
CA LEU A 557 0.81 12.62 1.74
C LEU A 557 1.43 11.82 0.59
N ASN A 558 0.62 10.98 -0.05
CA ASN A 558 1.06 10.29 -1.24
C ASN A 558 1.30 11.30 -2.40
N PRO A 559 2.14 10.97 -3.39
CA PRO A 559 2.53 11.88 -4.46
C PRO A 559 1.35 12.42 -5.28
N TYR A 560 0.29 11.64 -5.40
CA TYR A 560 -0.92 12.04 -6.13
C TYR A 560 -1.73 13.08 -5.35
N ALA A 561 -1.87 12.89 -4.05
CA ALA A 561 -2.62 13.82 -3.18
C ALA A 561 -1.93 15.18 -3.06
N ILE A 562 -0.59 15.24 -3.05
CA ILE A 562 0.17 16.51 -3.00
C ILE A 562 -0.21 17.40 -4.19
N ARG A 563 -0.16 16.87 -5.41
CA ARG A 563 -0.53 17.62 -6.61
C ARG A 563 -2.03 17.93 -6.64
N ASP A 564 -2.86 16.96 -6.28
CA ASP A 564 -4.31 17.11 -6.30
C ASP A 564 -4.79 18.15 -5.29
N ALA A 565 -4.19 18.23 -4.10
CA ALA A 565 -4.49 19.23 -3.09
C ALA A 565 -4.16 20.66 -3.58
N ALA A 566 -3.00 20.85 -4.22
CA ALA A 566 -2.64 22.15 -4.80
C ALA A 566 -3.63 22.58 -5.91
N LEU A 567 -4.02 21.67 -6.80
CA LEU A 567 -5.02 21.94 -7.83
C LEU A 567 -6.41 22.20 -7.25
N PHE A 568 -6.79 21.48 -6.20
CA PHE A 568 -8.07 21.63 -5.54
C PHE A 568 -8.21 22.96 -4.81
N THR A 569 -7.24 23.29 -3.97
CA THR A 569 -7.25 24.53 -3.19
C THR A 569 -7.12 25.77 -4.06
N SER A 570 -6.44 25.68 -5.19
CA SER A 570 -6.38 26.75 -6.20
C SER A 570 -7.64 26.87 -7.05
N GLY A 571 -8.54 25.88 -7.04
CA GLY A 571 -9.73 25.85 -7.89
C GLY A 571 -9.45 25.44 -9.35
N LEU A 572 -8.27 24.90 -9.63
CA LEU A 572 -7.91 24.39 -10.95
C LEU A 572 -8.38 22.96 -11.19
N LEU A 573 -8.59 22.16 -10.15
CA LEU A 573 -8.87 20.74 -10.27
C LEU A 573 -10.09 20.46 -11.15
N ASN A 574 -9.88 19.67 -12.21
CA ASN A 574 -10.98 19.13 -13.00
C ASN A 574 -11.54 17.87 -12.28
N GLY A 575 -12.80 17.98 -11.87
CA GLY A 575 -13.51 16.94 -11.09
C GLY A 575 -14.03 15.75 -11.91
N GLN A 576 -13.76 15.65 -13.22
CA GLN A 576 -14.22 14.53 -14.04
C GLN A 576 -13.66 13.20 -13.53
N ILE A 577 -14.53 12.19 -13.35
CA ILE A 577 -14.17 10.82 -12.95
C ILE A 577 -14.12 9.94 -14.20
N GLY A 578 -13.16 9.00 -14.22
CA GLY A 578 -13.04 7.99 -15.28
C GLY A 578 -12.55 8.52 -16.62
N GLY A 579 -12.58 7.66 -17.63
CA GLY A 579 -12.15 7.98 -19.00
C GLY A 579 -10.64 7.89 -19.24
N PRO A 580 -10.17 8.08 -20.47
CA PRO A 580 -8.78 7.90 -20.86
C PRO A 580 -7.79 8.75 -20.04
N SER A 581 -6.57 8.26 -19.91
CA SER A 581 -5.45 8.96 -19.26
C SER A 581 -5.12 10.28 -19.95
N VAL A 582 -4.57 11.22 -19.18
CA VAL A 582 -4.22 12.58 -19.62
C VAL A 582 -2.73 12.84 -19.52
N LYS A 583 -2.23 13.77 -20.31
CA LYS A 583 -0.81 14.14 -20.38
C LYS A 583 -0.61 15.57 -19.84
N PRO A 584 -0.47 15.77 -18.51
CA PRO A 584 -0.25 17.09 -17.90
C PRO A 584 1.16 17.63 -18.22
N TYR A 585 1.57 18.73 -17.56
CA TYR A 585 2.91 19.27 -17.71
C TYR A 585 3.99 18.23 -17.44
N MET A 586 4.99 18.21 -18.34
CA MET A 586 6.16 17.35 -18.27
C MET A 586 7.40 18.15 -18.69
N PRO A 587 8.57 17.92 -18.11
CA PRO A 587 9.79 18.53 -18.59
C PRO A 587 10.00 18.28 -20.09
N PRO A 588 10.38 19.30 -20.88
CA PRO A 588 10.55 19.15 -22.32
C PRO A 588 11.70 18.17 -22.63
N GLY A 589 11.53 17.39 -23.70
CA GLY A 589 12.57 16.50 -24.19
C GLY A 589 12.75 15.17 -23.43
N ILE A 590 12.18 14.99 -22.25
CA ILE A 590 12.43 13.80 -21.41
C ILE A 590 12.09 12.47 -22.12
N TRP A 591 11.03 12.42 -22.94
CA TRP A 591 10.73 11.21 -23.70
C TRP A 591 11.69 10.95 -24.85
N LYS A 592 12.25 12.03 -25.45
CA LYS A 592 13.23 11.92 -26.54
C LYS A 592 14.58 11.37 -26.08
N SER A 593 14.91 11.50 -24.80
CA SER A 593 16.18 10.99 -24.27
C SER A 593 16.26 9.45 -24.22
N ILE A 594 15.10 8.77 -24.23
CA ILE A 594 15.03 7.30 -24.11
C ILE A 594 14.39 6.68 -25.36
N SER A 595 13.53 7.41 -26.07
CA SER A 595 12.84 6.89 -27.26
C SER A 595 12.57 8.01 -28.28
N ASN A 596 12.33 7.62 -29.53
CA ASN A 596 11.93 8.55 -30.59
C ASN A 596 10.50 9.12 -30.43
N ALA A 597 9.80 8.76 -29.31
CA ALA A 597 8.45 9.23 -29.07
C ALA A 597 8.42 10.66 -28.52
N ALA A 598 7.52 11.48 -29.03
CA ALA A 598 7.29 12.83 -28.52
C ALA A 598 6.20 12.84 -27.44
N TYR A 599 6.43 13.56 -26.35
CA TYR A 599 5.38 13.86 -25.39
C TYR A 599 4.49 14.97 -25.93
N LYS A 600 3.26 14.64 -26.27
CA LYS A 600 2.26 15.64 -26.68
C LYS A 600 1.40 15.98 -25.46
N GLN A 601 1.70 17.13 -24.84
CA GLN A 601 0.96 17.65 -23.70
C GLN A 601 -0.50 17.91 -24.07
N ASP A 602 -1.42 17.55 -23.17
CA ASP A 602 -2.84 17.94 -23.28
C ASP A 602 -3.03 19.44 -23.02
N LYS A 603 -4.22 19.95 -23.33
CA LYS A 603 -4.61 21.35 -23.16
C LYS A 603 -5.92 21.48 -22.38
N GLY A 604 -6.18 22.69 -21.88
CA GLY A 604 -7.43 23.03 -21.19
C GLY A 604 -7.68 22.18 -19.93
N ALA A 605 -8.92 21.81 -19.69
CA ALA A 605 -9.35 21.09 -18.51
C ALA A 605 -8.64 19.74 -18.30
N ARG A 606 -8.12 19.13 -19.36
CA ARG A 606 -7.39 17.85 -19.27
C ARG A 606 -6.06 17.96 -18.50
N LEU A 607 -5.41 19.13 -18.50
CA LEU A 607 -4.19 19.40 -17.73
C LEU A 607 -4.39 19.27 -16.21
N TYR A 608 -5.60 19.55 -15.74
CA TYR A 608 -5.91 19.72 -14.33
C TYR A 608 -6.72 18.56 -13.76
N ARG A 609 -6.79 17.43 -14.45
CA ARG A 609 -7.40 16.22 -13.91
C ARG A 609 -6.62 15.67 -12.73
N ARG A 610 -7.29 14.87 -11.87
CA ARG A 610 -6.63 14.21 -10.76
C ARG A 610 -5.43 13.39 -11.23
N SER A 611 -4.43 13.36 -10.40
CA SER A 611 -3.13 12.73 -10.66
C SER A 611 -3.21 11.25 -11.03
N MET A 612 -4.23 10.53 -10.53
CA MET A 612 -4.46 9.13 -10.88
C MET A 612 -4.75 8.90 -12.38
N TYR A 613 -5.20 9.92 -13.08
CA TYR A 613 -5.47 9.88 -14.53
C TYR A 613 -4.28 10.29 -15.38
N THR A 614 -3.13 10.62 -14.78
CA THR A 614 -1.91 10.93 -15.52
C THR A 614 -1.44 9.71 -16.29
N TYR A 615 -1.15 9.90 -17.57
CA TYR A 615 -0.60 8.89 -18.45
C TYR A 615 0.71 8.32 -17.87
N TRP A 616 0.73 7.03 -17.62
CA TRP A 616 1.83 6.33 -16.99
C TRP A 616 2.62 5.53 -18.03
N ARG A 617 3.77 6.08 -18.43
CA ARG A 617 4.75 5.36 -19.24
C ARG A 617 5.75 4.69 -18.30
N ARG A 618 5.91 3.36 -18.39
CA ARG A 618 6.73 2.60 -17.44
C ARG A 618 8.20 2.97 -17.49
N THR A 619 8.78 3.05 -18.69
CA THR A 619 10.21 3.41 -18.86
C THR A 619 10.51 4.86 -18.48
N ILE A 620 9.49 5.72 -18.47
CA ILE A 620 9.61 7.15 -18.12
C ILE A 620 8.38 7.56 -17.31
N PRO A 621 8.28 7.14 -16.05
CA PRO A 621 7.18 7.57 -15.19
C PRO A 621 7.17 9.09 -14.99
N PRO A 622 6.03 9.70 -14.62
CA PRO A 622 5.94 11.14 -14.37
C PRO A 622 6.97 11.60 -13.31
N PRO A 623 7.98 12.43 -13.68
CA PRO A 623 9.11 12.74 -12.79
C PRO A 623 8.70 13.38 -11.47
N THR A 624 7.70 14.27 -11.49
CA THR A 624 7.19 14.91 -10.27
C THR A 624 6.65 13.88 -9.29
N MET A 625 5.94 12.85 -9.77
CA MET A 625 5.39 11.80 -8.91
C MET A 625 6.50 10.90 -8.37
N MET A 626 7.51 10.59 -9.20
CA MET A 626 8.68 9.81 -8.78
C MET A 626 9.50 10.55 -7.71
N THR A 627 9.68 11.86 -7.84
CA THR A 627 10.34 12.69 -6.81
C THR A 627 9.63 12.57 -5.45
N PHE A 628 8.33 12.38 -5.43
CA PHE A 628 7.53 12.15 -4.22
C PHE A 628 7.29 10.67 -3.92
N ASN A 629 8.12 9.75 -4.39
CA ASN A 629 8.09 8.31 -4.12
C ASN A 629 6.82 7.59 -4.62
N ALA A 630 6.32 7.90 -5.82
CA ALA A 630 5.35 7.03 -6.49
C ALA A 630 5.99 5.68 -6.85
N ALA A 631 5.21 4.61 -6.90
CA ALA A 631 5.69 3.32 -7.36
C ALA A 631 5.98 3.36 -8.88
N GLU A 632 7.05 2.71 -9.31
CA GLU A 632 7.45 2.63 -10.74
C GLU A 632 6.45 1.82 -11.58
N ARG A 633 5.71 0.91 -10.95
CA ARG A 633 4.71 0.02 -11.56
C ARG A 633 5.30 -1.01 -12.53
N GLU A 634 6.55 -1.35 -12.33
CA GLU A 634 7.25 -2.44 -13.01
C GLU A 634 6.91 -3.79 -12.38
N VAL A 635 6.94 -3.83 -11.05
CA VAL A 635 6.61 -4.99 -10.22
C VAL A 635 5.52 -4.63 -9.19
N CYS A 636 4.97 -5.65 -8.53
CA CYS A 636 3.99 -5.45 -7.46
C CYS A 636 4.65 -4.80 -6.24
N ILE A 637 4.22 -3.59 -5.89
CA ILE A 637 4.69 -2.84 -4.72
C ILE A 637 3.51 -2.51 -3.81
N VAL A 638 3.55 -3.00 -2.58
CA VAL A 638 2.50 -2.80 -1.56
C VAL A 638 2.95 -1.91 -0.40
N ARG A 639 4.25 -1.64 -0.29
CA ARG A 639 4.85 -0.73 0.69
C ARG A 639 5.91 0.14 0.02
N LYS A 640 5.89 1.42 0.32
CA LYS A 640 6.84 2.41 -0.20
C LYS A 640 7.56 3.12 0.95
N GLY A 641 8.85 3.33 0.81
CA GLY A 641 9.58 4.25 1.66
C GLY A 641 9.19 5.69 1.29
N LEU A 642 8.69 6.46 2.24
CA LEU A 642 8.44 7.88 2.06
C LEU A 642 9.63 8.67 2.59
N THR A 643 10.23 9.50 1.74
CA THR A 643 11.36 10.36 2.09
C THR A 643 10.98 11.82 2.00
N THR A 644 11.60 12.67 2.81
CA THR A 644 11.52 14.13 2.66
C THR A 644 12.89 14.64 2.25
N THR A 645 12.96 15.28 1.08
CA THR A 645 14.22 15.71 0.48
C THR A 645 14.16 17.17 0.01
N PRO A 646 15.31 17.88 -0.03
CA PRO A 646 15.37 19.24 -0.60
C PRO A 646 14.84 19.33 -2.04
N LEU A 647 15.03 18.27 -2.84
CA LEU A 647 14.51 18.21 -4.21
C LEU A 647 12.99 18.31 -4.27
N GLN A 648 12.28 17.73 -3.30
CA GLN A 648 10.83 17.83 -3.22
C GLN A 648 10.37 19.27 -2.95
N ALA A 649 11.06 20.00 -2.07
CA ALA A 649 10.81 21.42 -1.84
C ALA A 649 11.07 22.24 -3.10
N LEU A 650 12.17 21.99 -3.82
CA LEU A 650 12.46 22.65 -5.11
C LEU A 650 11.38 22.36 -6.16
N VAL A 651 10.83 21.16 -6.19
CA VAL A 651 9.72 20.81 -7.10
C VAL A 651 8.47 21.61 -6.76
N LEU A 652 8.09 21.72 -5.47
CA LEU A 652 6.94 22.55 -5.06
C LEU A 652 7.11 24.03 -5.43
N MET A 653 8.32 24.56 -5.31
CA MET A 653 8.62 25.96 -5.61
C MET A 653 8.68 26.27 -7.11
N ASN A 654 9.16 25.35 -7.94
CA ASN A 654 9.56 25.66 -9.33
C ASN A 654 8.77 24.91 -10.42
N ASN A 655 8.08 23.81 -10.07
CA ASN A 655 7.33 23.06 -11.07
C ASN A 655 6.12 23.87 -11.56
N LYS A 656 5.94 23.92 -12.88
CA LYS A 656 4.88 24.69 -13.56
C LYS A 656 3.49 24.47 -12.95
N THR A 657 3.15 23.24 -12.56
CA THR A 657 1.86 22.92 -11.94
C THR A 657 1.65 23.66 -10.63
N PHE A 658 2.66 23.67 -9.74
CA PHE A 658 2.55 24.29 -8.42
C PHE A 658 2.62 25.80 -8.50
N VAL A 659 3.46 26.34 -9.38
CA VAL A 659 3.53 27.80 -9.61
C VAL A 659 2.21 28.33 -10.19
N GLU A 660 1.62 27.64 -11.16
CA GLU A 660 0.31 27.99 -11.69
C GLU A 660 -0.80 27.85 -10.63
N ALA A 661 -0.78 26.78 -9.83
CA ALA A 661 -1.73 26.61 -8.74
C ALA A 661 -1.60 27.73 -7.68
N ALA A 662 -0.39 28.12 -7.31
CA ALA A 662 -0.14 29.23 -6.38
C ALA A 662 -0.71 30.56 -6.92
N ARG A 663 -0.50 30.84 -8.20
CA ARG A 663 -1.09 32.01 -8.86
C ARG A 663 -2.62 31.98 -8.80
N PHE A 664 -3.25 30.84 -9.07
CA PHE A 664 -4.71 30.71 -9.01
C PHE A 664 -5.25 30.79 -7.58
N LEU A 665 -4.53 30.32 -6.58
CA LEU A 665 -4.87 30.52 -5.17
C LEU A 665 -4.82 32.03 -4.84
N ALA A 666 -3.80 32.75 -5.31
CA ALA A 666 -3.69 34.18 -5.18
C ALA A 666 -4.85 34.94 -5.85
N GLU A 667 -5.24 34.56 -7.08
CA GLU A 667 -6.42 35.13 -7.75
C GLU A 667 -7.70 34.90 -6.92
N ARG A 668 -7.89 33.69 -6.38
CA ARG A 668 -9.04 33.40 -5.51
C ARG A 668 -9.01 34.24 -4.24
N THR A 669 -7.82 34.44 -3.66
CA THR A 669 -7.63 35.26 -2.46
C THR A 669 -7.99 36.72 -2.71
N LEU A 670 -7.51 37.30 -3.80
CA LEU A 670 -7.78 38.69 -4.16
C LEU A 670 -9.24 38.95 -4.57
N ARG A 671 -9.95 37.92 -5.04
CA ARG A 671 -11.39 38.00 -5.35
C ARG A 671 -12.30 37.91 -4.13
N GLN A 672 -11.76 37.57 -2.96
CA GLN A 672 -12.54 37.63 -1.73
C GLN A 672 -12.89 39.08 -1.40
N ARG A 673 -14.07 39.31 -0.82
CA ARG A 673 -14.51 40.64 -0.33
C ARG A 673 -13.79 41.00 0.99
N ILE A 674 -12.49 40.80 1.01
CA ILE A 674 -11.61 41.07 2.15
C ILE A 674 -10.63 42.16 1.72
N THR A 675 -10.55 43.24 2.46
CA THR A 675 -9.68 44.37 2.15
C THR A 675 -8.33 44.30 2.85
N GLU A 676 -8.32 43.77 4.07
CA GLU A 676 -7.15 43.71 4.93
C GLU A 676 -6.18 42.60 4.46
N PRO A 677 -4.89 42.94 4.19
CA PRO A 677 -3.91 41.98 3.72
C PRO A 677 -3.74 40.76 4.63
N HIS A 678 -3.69 40.94 5.94
CA HIS A 678 -3.53 39.85 6.89
C HIS A 678 -4.70 38.87 6.85
N LYS A 679 -5.95 39.35 6.73
CA LYS A 679 -7.13 38.48 6.62
C LYS A 679 -7.18 37.73 5.28
N ARG A 680 -6.67 38.31 4.20
CA ARG A 680 -6.47 37.62 2.91
C ARG A 680 -5.48 36.47 3.05
N LEU A 681 -4.38 36.70 3.78
CA LEU A 681 -3.39 35.67 4.07
C LEU A 681 -3.95 34.55 4.96
N GLU A 682 -4.72 34.90 5.99
CA GLU A 682 -5.45 33.93 6.82
C GLU A 682 -6.38 33.05 5.96
N TRP A 683 -7.13 33.66 5.04
CA TRP A 683 -8.02 32.94 4.14
C TRP A 683 -7.25 31.95 3.24
N ALA A 684 -6.14 32.39 2.64
CA ALA A 684 -5.30 31.54 1.79
C ALA A 684 -4.67 30.38 2.60
N PHE A 685 -4.11 30.69 3.76
CA PHE A 685 -3.51 29.71 4.68
C PHE A 685 -4.54 28.67 5.11
N ARG A 686 -5.70 29.12 5.55
CA ARG A 686 -6.80 28.27 6.00
C ARG A 686 -7.36 27.39 4.88
N THR A 687 -7.37 27.89 3.62
CA THR A 687 -7.78 27.11 2.45
C THR A 687 -6.86 25.93 2.20
N VAL A 688 -5.56 26.04 2.47
CA VAL A 688 -4.57 24.97 2.24
C VAL A 688 -4.45 24.05 3.44
N LEU A 689 -4.40 24.62 4.66
CA LEU A 689 -4.04 23.89 5.88
C LEU A 689 -5.24 23.55 6.78
N SER A 690 -6.43 24.08 6.48
CA SER A 690 -7.69 23.83 7.21
C SER A 690 -7.66 24.31 8.67
N ARG A 691 -6.74 25.20 9.04
CA ARG A 691 -6.63 25.88 10.34
C ARG A 691 -6.22 27.34 10.15
N ASN A 692 -6.46 28.15 11.11
CA ASN A 692 -5.92 29.51 11.13
C ASN A 692 -4.39 29.48 11.33
N PRO A 693 -3.64 30.45 10.77
CA PRO A 693 -2.25 30.63 11.13
C PRO A 693 -2.12 31.05 12.59
N THR A 694 -1.01 30.75 13.21
CA THR A 694 -0.60 31.36 14.48
C THR A 694 -0.21 32.82 14.22
N GLN A 695 -0.05 33.61 15.28
CA GLN A 695 0.37 35.00 15.15
C GLN A 695 1.76 35.11 14.49
N ASP A 696 2.70 34.27 14.90
CA ASP A 696 4.06 34.24 14.34
C ASP A 696 4.06 33.83 12.85
N GLU A 697 3.27 32.81 12.49
CA GLU A 697 3.11 32.41 11.06
C GLU A 697 2.54 33.53 10.23
N LEU A 698 1.55 34.26 10.75
CA LEU A 698 0.92 35.37 10.04
C LEU A 698 1.90 36.54 9.88
N GLU A 699 2.68 36.89 10.89
CA GLU A 699 3.70 37.93 10.82
C GLU A 699 4.76 37.64 9.75
N VAL A 700 5.23 36.39 9.66
CA VAL A 700 6.15 35.95 8.59
C VAL A 700 5.52 36.11 7.21
N LEU A 701 4.28 35.65 7.02
CA LEU A 701 3.58 35.75 5.72
C LEU A 701 3.33 37.22 5.33
N VAL A 702 3.03 38.11 6.28
CA VAL A 702 2.86 39.56 6.03
C VAL A 702 4.20 40.19 5.66
N ALA A 703 5.29 39.82 6.34
CA ALA A 703 6.63 40.31 6.01
C ALA A 703 7.05 39.89 4.59
N ASP A 704 6.83 38.62 4.22
CA ASP A 704 7.09 38.09 2.89
C ASP A 704 6.26 38.84 1.82
N LEU A 705 4.96 39.04 2.07
CA LEU A 705 4.11 39.80 1.15
C LEU A 705 4.66 41.20 0.89
N ASN A 706 5.04 41.91 1.95
CA ASN A 706 5.59 43.25 1.85
C ASN A 706 6.93 43.27 1.07
N LEU A 707 7.78 42.28 1.33
CA LEU A 707 9.03 42.08 0.60
C LEU A 707 8.78 41.89 -0.90
N TYR A 708 7.89 41.00 -1.29
CA TYR A 708 7.56 40.71 -2.68
C TYR A 708 6.86 41.89 -3.38
N LEU A 709 5.98 42.61 -2.66
CA LEU A 709 5.37 43.83 -3.20
C LEU A 709 6.41 44.91 -3.51
N LYS A 710 7.40 45.09 -2.60
CA LYS A 710 8.51 46.04 -2.79
C LYS A 710 9.40 45.63 -3.97
N ASP A 711 9.72 44.36 -4.09
CA ASP A 711 10.57 43.83 -5.17
C ASP A 711 9.88 43.93 -6.52
N PHE A 712 8.63 43.53 -6.66
CA PHE A 712 7.90 43.63 -7.93
C PHE A 712 7.55 45.03 -8.35
N LYS A 713 7.46 45.98 -7.40
CA LYS A 713 7.39 47.42 -7.75
C LYS A 713 8.67 47.91 -8.44
N LYS A 714 9.83 47.38 -8.05
CA LYS A 714 11.13 47.68 -8.66
C LYS A 714 11.35 46.91 -9.97
N HIS A 715 10.79 45.69 -10.06
CA HIS A 715 10.98 44.76 -11.16
C HIS A 715 9.63 44.29 -11.76
N PRO A 716 8.81 45.22 -12.35
CA PRO A 716 7.46 44.90 -12.83
C PRO A 716 7.42 43.83 -13.94
N ASP A 717 8.48 43.71 -14.70
CA ASP A 717 8.56 42.68 -15.76
C ASP A 717 8.79 41.30 -15.18
N ALA A 718 9.42 41.14 -14.00
CA ALA A 718 9.51 39.88 -13.28
C ALA A 718 8.12 39.40 -12.81
N ALA A 719 7.30 40.36 -12.30
CA ALA A 719 5.91 40.07 -11.97
C ALA A 719 5.12 39.57 -13.19
N LYS A 720 5.19 40.27 -14.31
CA LYS A 720 4.53 39.85 -15.55
C LYS A 720 4.99 38.48 -16.01
N LYS A 721 6.31 38.21 -15.96
CA LYS A 721 6.87 36.92 -16.35
C LYS A 721 6.35 35.77 -15.45
N LEU A 722 6.28 35.97 -14.12
CA LEU A 722 5.69 35.00 -13.19
C LEU A 722 4.24 34.69 -13.57
N LEU A 723 3.44 35.70 -13.90
CA LEU A 723 2.02 35.54 -14.20
C LEU A 723 1.76 34.86 -15.56
N THR A 724 2.78 34.66 -16.40
CA THR A 724 2.66 33.87 -17.65
C THR A 724 2.90 32.39 -17.49
N VAL A 725 3.30 31.94 -16.28
CA VAL A 725 3.55 30.51 -16.01
C VAL A 725 2.22 29.74 -16.03
N GLY A 726 2.18 28.63 -16.77
CA GLY A 726 0.99 27.81 -16.93
C GLY A 726 0.24 28.07 -18.25
N GLU A 727 -0.85 27.34 -18.46
CA GLU A 727 -1.66 27.48 -19.69
C GLU A 727 -2.80 28.48 -19.51
N LYS A 728 -3.44 28.50 -18.36
CA LYS A 728 -4.51 29.48 -18.10
C LYS A 728 -3.90 30.85 -17.91
N LYS A 729 -4.48 31.85 -18.58
CA LYS A 729 -4.07 33.26 -18.43
C LYS A 729 -4.44 33.81 -17.07
N ALA A 730 -3.61 34.70 -16.54
CA ALA A 730 -3.93 35.45 -15.32
C ALA A 730 -5.12 36.38 -15.56
N ASP A 731 -5.88 36.67 -14.48
CA ASP A 731 -6.98 37.63 -14.56
C ASP A 731 -6.44 39.06 -14.75
N ALA A 732 -6.64 39.61 -15.94
CA ALA A 732 -6.17 40.96 -16.30
C ALA A 732 -6.85 42.08 -15.48
N LYS A 733 -7.93 41.81 -14.76
CA LYS A 733 -8.60 42.80 -13.91
C LYS A 733 -7.92 42.99 -12.55
N LEU A 734 -7.03 42.07 -12.19
CA LEU A 734 -6.29 42.15 -10.91
C LEU A 734 -4.97 42.90 -11.09
N PRO A 735 -4.53 43.70 -10.09
CA PRO A 735 -3.25 44.40 -10.15
C PRO A 735 -2.10 43.38 -10.27
N ALA A 736 -1.34 43.44 -11.35
CA ALA A 736 -0.31 42.44 -11.66
C ALA A 736 0.77 42.27 -10.57
N ILE A 737 1.22 43.39 -9.99
CA ILE A 737 2.23 43.38 -8.92
C ILE A 737 1.68 42.71 -7.68
N GLU A 738 0.46 43.05 -7.27
CA GLU A 738 -0.18 42.46 -6.11
C GLU A 738 -0.44 40.96 -6.33
N LEU A 739 -1.00 40.59 -7.48
CA LEU A 739 -1.24 39.18 -7.83
C LEU A 739 0.05 38.35 -7.81
N ALA A 740 1.15 38.90 -8.37
CA ALA A 740 2.43 38.20 -8.36
C ALA A 740 2.99 38.02 -6.92
N ALA A 741 2.86 39.06 -6.06
CA ALA A 741 3.30 38.98 -4.67
C ALA A 741 2.50 37.93 -3.89
N TYR A 742 1.17 37.94 -3.98
CA TYR A 742 0.33 36.92 -3.36
C TYR A 742 0.58 35.52 -3.93
N ALA A 743 0.96 35.39 -5.21
CA ALA A 743 1.31 34.10 -5.79
C ALA A 743 2.57 33.49 -5.20
N LEU A 744 3.59 34.31 -4.88
CA LEU A 744 4.78 33.83 -4.16
C LEU A 744 4.45 33.39 -2.75
N VAL A 745 3.64 34.19 -2.00
CA VAL A 745 3.19 33.79 -0.66
C VAL A 745 2.37 32.49 -0.71
N ALA A 746 1.48 32.35 -1.68
CA ALA A 746 0.72 31.11 -1.86
C ALA A 746 1.64 29.90 -2.18
N ASN A 747 2.72 30.12 -2.92
CA ASN A 747 3.74 29.12 -3.17
C ASN A 747 4.51 28.72 -1.89
N THR A 748 4.82 29.71 -1.02
CA THR A 748 5.39 29.47 0.32
C THR A 748 4.44 28.58 1.14
N ILE A 749 3.13 28.89 1.15
CA ILE A 749 2.14 28.09 1.90
C ILE A 749 2.08 26.64 1.34
N PHE A 750 2.13 26.42 0.04
CA PHE A 750 2.19 25.07 -0.53
C PHE A 750 3.45 24.29 -0.18
N ASN A 751 4.55 24.98 0.17
CA ASN A 751 5.82 24.39 0.52
C ASN A 751 6.00 24.17 2.04
N LEU A 752 5.04 24.58 2.85
CA LEU A 752 5.02 24.24 4.27
C LEU A 752 4.92 22.71 4.45
N ASP A 753 5.65 22.19 5.42
CA ASP A 753 5.61 20.76 5.76
C ASP A 753 4.15 20.27 5.96
N GLU A 754 3.33 21.04 6.64
CA GLU A 754 1.93 20.70 6.93
C GLU A 754 1.04 20.66 5.66
N ALA A 755 1.44 21.33 4.58
CA ALA A 755 0.72 21.23 3.29
C ALA A 755 0.90 19.87 2.61
N ILE A 756 2.03 19.20 2.88
CA ILE A 756 2.40 17.92 2.29
C ILE A 756 2.38 16.75 3.29
N THR A 757 2.07 17.02 4.54
CA THR A 757 1.91 16.01 5.60
C THR A 757 0.50 16.01 6.18
N GLN A 758 0.17 14.92 6.81
CA GLN A 758 -1.06 14.72 7.55
C GLN A 758 -0.68 14.52 9.03
N ASN A 759 -1.29 15.33 9.89
CA ASN A 759 -1.08 15.31 11.32
C ASN A 759 -2.21 14.60 12.06
#